data_56746fd25cf7885080de4238a26af326
#
_entry.id   56746fd25cf7885080de4238a26af326
#
_cell.length_a   1.000
_cell.length_b   1.000
_cell.length_c   1.000
_cell.angle_alpha   90.00
_cell.angle_beta   90.00
_cell.angle_gamma   90.00
#
_symmetry.space_group_name_H-M   'P 1'
#
loop_
_entity.id
_entity.type
_entity.pdbx_description
1 polymer ?
#
loop_
_entity_poly.entity_id
_entity_poly.type
_entity_poly.pdbx_seq_one_letter_code
_entity_poly.pdbx_strand_id
1 'polypeptide(L)'
;MTEEREHKGFFGALWQNLTKGAQNALEIARVGRLAPEQHTPFVVERKTRMFRLRHYGRSPGVLAVDAPLLMVPPLMVTAEIYDIDPASSAVAMLTQNGVDVWVVDFGAPEDEEGGLERTLDDHVRAVSEAIDHVRSLTGSDVHVAGYSQGGMFCYQTAAYRRSEGMRSLITFGSPVDIHRNMRVQNELATRLIDSMSGVTRSMLDAIGALPGQFSSIGFRVLSAGKEAKQLVDFVSNLHDRDALVRGESSRRFLHGEGFVAWPGPALRSFYEQFVVENRMSQGGFVIDGRTLTLADITCPILYFVGERDEFARAPAVHGIRAAAPNAAIFHAVLRTGHFGLVVGSLALKHTWPTVVEWLLFQEGKGERPALSRASLATEQTESATEPRLEQNLEDVEYNARLLLDTAKGTADLVRKSVGGFTHTVTSMFDNLRYQVPRLARLERIDAETQVSVGLELAQQAARNPQGTFFLWQGRAHSYADADRRVNYVVRGLIACHVKPAMRVGVLMNGRPTYLSVVAALSRLGAVAVLISPDAARISAKHACALGAVEILIADPENAERARQSFQGAVLVLGGGSGPRQLPDGVVDMERIDPEGVVLPDWYRPNPGRARDLALVFFSVGKDDLPRATRISNHRWAVAAYGAAAASTLTVKDTVYCCMPLDHAAGLLVSVGGALAGGARIALAEAFEPTRFWAEARRYGVTVVYYAGEMCRDLVAVPHSATDNAHPVRLFAGSGMRADVWEQLVQRFETSVLEFYATTEGNAVLANVSGHKRGSLGRPLPGGAEIALVAYDFDRDALTTSTDGKLLRCFADQPGMLLARVDTNASMLNGRLSVPSPEVGGDGTGRFVHGAFDASDTWFITGDILRCDADGDYWFVDRVADIVRTAQGPVATTRVEDVLYMWPAIARATAYGARLAGASHELPMASIVLHPGQVLDRHGLGHHVASLL
;
A
#
# COMPACT_ATOMS: atom_id res chain seq x y z
N MET A 1 -0.99 -73.18 -43.18
CA MET A 1 -1.04 -72.14 -44.27
C MET A 1 -1.73 -70.87 -43.88
N THR A 2 -2.43 -70.81 -42.78
CA THR A 2 -3.09 -69.58 -42.27
C THR A 2 -2.16 -68.73 -41.34
N GLU A 3 -1.34 -69.36 -40.50
CA GLU A 3 -0.41 -68.67 -39.60
C GLU A 3 0.78 -67.99 -40.30
N GLU A 4 1.29 -68.56 -41.38
CA GLU A 4 2.39 -67.95 -42.17
C GLU A 4 1.99 -66.69 -42.96
N ARG A 5 0.70 -66.48 -43.25
CA ARG A 5 0.18 -65.31 -43.91
C ARG A 5 -0.02 -64.17 -42.94
N GLU A 6 -0.44 -64.46 -41.72
CA GLU A 6 -0.53 -63.37 -40.65
C GLU A 6 0.83 -62.87 -40.23
N HIS A 7 1.83 -63.70 -40.06
CA HIS A 7 3.21 -63.29 -39.72
C HIS A 7 3.86 -62.51 -40.84
N LYS A 8 3.65 -62.80 -42.13
CA LYS A 8 4.20 -61.97 -43.22
C LYS A 8 3.50 -60.62 -43.36
N GLY A 9 2.23 -60.54 -42.99
CA GLY A 9 1.49 -59.32 -42.92
C GLY A 9 1.97 -58.40 -41.80
N PHE A 10 2.29 -58.96 -40.61
CA PHE A 10 2.75 -58.24 -39.46
C PHE A 10 4.17 -57.68 -39.66
N PHE A 11 5.12 -58.46 -40.14
CA PHE A 11 6.46 -58.01 -40.45
C PHE A 11 6.48 -57.01 -41.63
N GLY A 12 5.62 -57.14 -42.62
CA GLY A 12 5.46 -56.21 -43.73
C GLY A 12 4.95 -54.83 -43.26
N ALA A 13 3.97 -54.82 -42.35
CA ALA A 13 3.44 -53.61 -41.74
C ALA A 13 4.49 -52.93 -40.81
N LEU A 14 5.23 -53.70 -40.04
CA LEU A 14 6.29 -53.19 -39.17
C LEU A 14 7.41 -52.52 -39.97
N TRP A 15 7.86 -53.14 -41.07
CA TRP A 15 8.84 -52.57 -41.98
C TRP A 15 8.36 -51.31 -42.69
N GLN A 16 7.09 -51.29 -43.14
CA GLN A 16 6.51 -50.07 -43.69
C GLN A 16 6.42 -48.93 -42.68
N ASN A 17 6.08 -49.22 -41.45
CA ASN A 17 6.05 -48.22 -40.39
C ASN A 17 7.45 -47.68 -40.02
N LEU A 18 8.45 -48.55 -39.97
CA LEU A 18 9.85 -48.16 -39.74
C LEU A 18 10.41 -47.30 -40.88
N THR A 19 10.13 -47.65 -42.17
CA THR A 19 10.59 -46.86 -43.32
C THR A 19 9.87 -45.49 -43.40
N LYS A 20 8.57 -45.42 -43.15
CA LYS A 20 7.82 -44.17 -43.07
C LYS A 20 8.28 -43.31 -41.91
N GLY A 21 8.53 -43.92 -40.74
CA GLY A 21 9.07 -43.21 -39.56
C GLY A 21 10.43 -42.62 -39.85
N ALA A 22 11.33 -43.37 -40.51
CA ALA A 22 12.67 -42.87 -40.88
C ALA A 22 12.59 -41.76 -41.94
N GLN A 23 11.68 -41.82 -42.91
CA GLN A 23 11.45 -40.77 -43.89
C GLN A 23 10.94 -39.50 -43.26
N ASN A 24 9.91 -39.57 -42.39
CA ASN A 24 9.38 -38.43 -41.68
C ASN A 24 10.43 -37.80 -40.75
N ALA A 25 11.23 -38.59 -40.04
CA ALA A 25 12.32 -38.10 -39.20
C ALA A 25 13.39 -37.40 -40.03
N LEU A 26 13.74 -37.90 -41.19
CA LEU A 26 14.71 -37.29 -42.10
C LEU A 26 14.18 -35.98 -42.70
N GLU A 27 12.92 -35.91 -43.03
CA GLU A 27 12.26 -34.69 -43.54
C GLU A 27 12.22 -33.61 -42.44
N ILE A 28 11.86 -33.95 -41.20
CA ILE A 28 11.92 -33.06 -40.06
C ILE A 28 13.35 -32.57 -39.82
N ALA A 29 14.33 -33.46 -39.88
CA ALA A 29 15.74 -33.09 -39.67
C ALA A 29 16.32 -32.18 -40.78
N ARG A 30 15.82 -32.36 -42.04
CA ARG A 30 16.33 -31.63 -43.21
C ARG A 30 15.60 -30.32 -43.47
N VAL A 31 14.27 -30.28 -43.27
CA VAL A 31 13.39 -29.14 -43.65
C VAL A 31 12.92 -28.39 -42.43
N GLY A 32 13.03 -28.95 -41.21
CA GLY A 32 12.56 -28.40 -39.95
C GLY A 32 11.06 -28.47 -39.74
N ARG A 33 10.25 -28.80 -40.77
CA ARG A 33 8.80 -28.89 -40.71
C ARG A 33 8.25 -29.88 -41.75
N LEU A 34 7.07 -30.47 -41.48
CA LEU A 34 6.36 -31.39 -42.34
C LEU A 34 5.25 -30.72 -43.17
N ALA A 35 4.71 -29.60 -42.66
CA ALA A 35 3.65 -28.85 -43.30
C ALA A 35 3.94 -27.34 -43.28
N PRO A 36 3.48 -26.56 -44.27
CA PRO A 36 3.51 -25.11 -44.19
C PRO A 36 2.63 -24.60 -43.05
N GLU A 37 3.00 -23.46 -42.49
CA GLU A 37 2.17 -22.78 -41.47
C GLU A 37 0.84 -22.37 -42.13
N GLN A 38 -0.25 -22.66 -41.44
CA GLN A 38 -1.59 -22.24 -41.82
C GLN A 38 -2.21 -21.44 -40.68
N HIS A 39 -2.52 -20.19 -40.97
CA HIS A 39 -3.22 -19.30 -40.03
C HIS A 39 -4.59 -18.93 -40.60
N THR A 40 -5.50 -18.56 -39.71
CA THR A 40 -6.78 -17.96 -40.09
C THR A 40 -6.50 -16.61 -40.80
N PRO A 41 -7.09 -16.36 -41.98
CA PRO A 41 -6.85 -15.11 -42.71
C PRO A 41 -7.26 -13.87 -41.89
N PHE A 42 -6.41 -12.85 -41.90
CA PHE A 42 -6.66 -11.59 -41.21
C PHE A 42 -6.18 -10.40 -42.02
N VAL A 43 -6.70 -9.23 -41.67
CA VAL A 43 -6.23 -7.92 -42.19
C VAL A 43 -5.58 -7.19 -41.03
N VAL A 44 -4.45 -6.49 -41.30
CA VAL A 44 -3.85 -5.56 -40.31
C VAL A 44 -4.48 -4.18 -40.48
N GLU A 45 -5.45 -3.87 -39.63
CA GLU A 45 -6.20 -2.60 -39.69
C GLU A 45 -5.40 -1.41 -39.17
N ARG A 46 -4.50 -1.65 -38.25
CA ARG A 46 -3.64 -0.63 -37.66
C ARG A 46 -2.26 -1.21 -37.37
N LYS A 47 -1.22 -0.42 -37.69
CA LYS A 47 0.16 -0.72 -37.31
C LYS A 47 0.75 0.51 -36.63
N THR A 48 1.22 0.34 -35.42
CA THR A 48 1.92 1.35 -34.62
C THR A 48 3.34 0.85 -34.29
N ARG A 49 4.14 1.63 -33.58
CA ARG A 49 5.43 1.19 -33.06
C ARG A 49 5.28 0.12 -31.94
N MET A 50 4.09 0.07 -31.29
CA MET A 50 3.83 -0.81 -30.16
C MET A 50 3.12 -2.11 -30.52
N PHE A 51 2.23 -2.07 -31.52
CA PHE A 51 1.40 -3.21 -31.87
C PHE A 51 0.89 -3.15 -33.29
N ARG A 52 0.51 -4.31 -33.82
CA ARG A 52 -0.34 -4.49 -34.98
C ARG A 52 -1.70 -4.93 -34.50
N LEU A 53 -2.75 -4.40 -35.08
CA LEU A 53 -4.12 -4.82 -34.79
C LEU A 53 -4.62 -5.72 -35.92
N ARG A 54 -4.73 -7.01 -35.65
CA ARG A 54 -5.20 -8.02 -36.61
C ARG A 54 -6.72 -8.13 -36.52
N HIS A 55 -7.41 -8.02 -37.64
CA HIS A 55 -8.84 -8.17 -37.76
C HIS A 55 -9.15 -9.43 -38.58
N TYR A 56 -9.88 -10.38 -38.01
CA TYR A 56 -10.25 -11.65 -38.61
C TYR A 56 -11.66 -11.65 -39.17
N GLY A 57 -12.49 -10.68 -38.80
CA GLY A 57 -13.89 -10.58 -39.20
C GLY A 57 -14.76 -11.68 -38.61
N ARG A 58 -15.89 -11.94 -39.23
CA ARG A 58 -16.85 -12.97 -38.87
C ARG A 58 -17.30 -13.73 -40.09
N SER A 59 -17.70 -15.02 -39.95
CA SER A 59 -18.24 -15.81 -41.03
C SER A 59 -19.64 -15.35 -41.37
N PRO A 60 -20.01 -15.22 -42.66
CA PRO A 60 -21.35 -14.80 -43.09
C PRO A 60 -22.42 -15.87 -42.73
N GLY A 61 -23.62 -15.42 -42.33
CA GLY A 61 -24.79 -16.31 -42.23
C GLY A 61 -25.02 -16.99 -40.88
N VAL A 62 -24.23 -16.64 -39.85
CA VAL A 62 -24.36 -17.15 -38.48
C VAL A 62 -25.02 -16.09 -37.56
N LEU A 63 -25.71 -16.54 -36.51
CA LEU A 63 -26.23 -15.65 -35.48
C LEU A 63 -25.07 -14.77 -34.93
N ALA A 64 -25.09 -13.48 -35.24
CA ALA A 64 -23.98 -12.62 -34.98
C ALA A 64 -24.02 -12.11 -33.53
N VAL A 65 -22.85 -12.11 -32.88
CA VAL A 65 -22.57 -11.24 -31.74
C VAL A 65 -22.38 -9.82 -32.29
N ASP A 66 -23.10 -8.83 -31.77
CA ASP A 66 -23.06 -7.46 -32.30
C ASP A 66 -21.76 -6.75 -31.97
N ALA A 67 -21.30 -6.87 -30.71
CA ALA A 67 -20.10 -6.21 -30.22
C ALA A 67 -18.84 -7.03 -30.58
N PRO A 68 -17.73 -6.36 -30.99
CA PRO A 68 -16.48 -7.02 -31.31
C PRO A 68 -15.78 -7.58 -30.07
N LEU A 69 -14.95 -8.62 -30.30
CA LEU A 69 -14.08 -9.21 -29.29
C LEU A 69 -12.61 -8.87 -29.57
N LEU A 70 -11.95 -8.14 -28.68
CA LEU A 70 -10.52 -7.84 -28.72
C LEU A 70 -9.75 -8.80 -27.82
N MET A 71 -8.79 -9.54 -28.37
CA MET A 71 -7.99 -10.52 -27.66
C MET A 71 -6.57 -10.02 -27.46
N VAL A 72 -6.03 -10.17 -26.24
CA VAL A 72 -4.71 -9.66 -25.81
C VAL A 72 -3.83 -10.83 -25.37
N PRO A 73 -2.69 -11.08 -26.07
CA PRO A 73 -1.74 -12.12 -25.70
C PRO A 73 -0.86 -11.72 -24.51
N PRO A 74 -0.18 -12.67 -23.86
CA PRO A 74 0.89 -12.39 -22.91
C PRO A 74 2.08 -11.71 -23.59
N LEU A 75 2.87 -10.95 -22.83
CA LEU A 75 4.01 -10.17 -23.35
C LEU A 75 5.13 -11.06 -23.93
N MET A 76 5.37 -12.22 -23.31
CA MET A 76 6.44 -13.17 -23.68
C MET A 76 5.99 -14.24 -24.68
N VAL A 77 4.76 -14.16 -25.18
CA VAL A 77 4.17 -15.15 -26.10
C VAL A 77 3.55 -14.41 -27.28
N THR A 78 3.78 -14.93 -28.48
CA THR A 78 3.25 -14.32 -29.69
C THR A 78 1.73 -14.39 -29.78
N ALA A 79 1.12 -13.55 -30.62
CA ALA A 79 -0.32 -13.50 -30.85
C ALA A 79 -0.88 -14.82 -31.42
N GLU A 80 -0.03 -15.65 -32.01
CA GLU A 80 -0.33 -17.00 -32.52
C GLU A 80 -0.83 -17.95 -31.46
N ILE A 81 -0.72 -17.65 -30.17
CA ILE A 81 -1.34 -18.43 -29.07
C ILE A 81 -2.83 -18.65 -29.26
N TYR A 82 -3.51 -17.73 -29.96
CA TYR A 82 -4.92 -17.83 -30.28
C TYR A 82 -5.21 -18.50 -31.66
N ASP A 83 -4.16 -18.70 -32.47
CA ASP A 83 -4.28 -19.23 -33.86
C ASP A 83 -3.07 -20.09 -34.26
N ILE A 84 -2.75 -21.13 -33.45
CA ILE A 84 -1.55 -21.98 -33.65
C ILE A 84 -1.67 -22.85 -34.88
N ASP A 85 -2.84 -23.45 -35.12
CA ASP A 85 -3.18 -24.25 -36.31
C ASP A 85 -4.70 -24.27 -36.50
N PRO A 86 -5.22 -24.55 -37.72
CA PRO A 86 -6.66 -24.52 -38.01
C PRO A 86 -7.51 -25.44 -37.14
N ALA A 87 -6.96 -26.56 -36.67
CA ALA A 87 -7.67 -27.54 -35.86
C ALA A 87 -7.72 -27.16 -34.36
N SER A 88 -6.88 -26.24 -33.93
CA SER A 88 -6.79 -25.74 -32.54
C SER A 88 -7.00 -24.23 -32.43
N SER A 89 -7.37 -23.55 -33.53
CA SER A 89 -7.55 -22.10 -33.57
C SER A 89 -8.78 -21.62 -32.79
N ALA A 90 -8.54 -20.81 -31.76
CA ALA A 90 -9.59 -20.10 -31.07
C ALA A 90 -10.27 -19.07 -31.97
N VAL A 91 -9.48 -18.36 -32.76
CA VAL A 91 -9.95 -17.33 -33.69
C VAL A 91 -10.87 -17.95 -34.73
N ALA A 92 -10.47 -19.06 -35.39
CA ALA A 92 -11.29 -19.75 -36.36
C ALA A 92 -12.64 -20.23 -35.79
N MET A 93 -12.60 -20.77 -34.56
CA MET A 93 -13.81 -21.21 -33.86
C MET A 93 -14.74 -20.04 -33.53
N LEU A 94 -14.22 -18.93 -33.02
CA LEU A 94 -14.98 -17.74 -32.66
C LEU A 94 -15.62 -17.08 -33.92
N THR A 95 -14.85 -16.89 -34.98
CA THR A 95 -15.34 -16.32 -36.24
C THR A 95 -16.41 -17.18 -36.90
N GLN A 96 -16.27 -18.52 -36.86
CA GLN A 96 -17.28 -19.47 -37.32
C GLN A 96 -18.58 -19.40 -36.51
N ASN A 97 -18.52 -18.98 -35.25
CA ASN A 97 -19.66 -18.75 -34.36
C ASN A 97 -20.18 -17.30 -34.39
N GLY A 98 -19.83 -16.53 -35.42
CA GLY A 98 -20.39 -15.17 -35.62
C GLY A 98 -19.78 -14.04 -34.79
N VAL A 99 -18.63 -14.29 -34.17
CA VAL A 99 -17.89 -13.27 -33.38
C VAL A 99 -16.98 -12.46 -34.31
N ASP A 100 -17.01 -11.13 -34.20
CA ASP A 100 -16.07 -10.23 -34.84
C ASP A 100 -14.78 -10.15 -34.03
N VAL A 101 -13.73 -10.87 -34.48
CA VAL A 101 -12.52 -11.11 -33.70
C VAL A 101 -11.39 -10.17 -34.11
N TRP A 102 -10.82 -9.51 -33.10
CA TRP A 102 -9.65 -8.63 -33.20
C TRP A 102 -8.55 -9.14 -32.26
N VAL A 103 -7.29 -9.09 -32.69
CA VAL A 103 -6.16 -9.52 -31.86
C VAL A 103 -5.08 -8.46 -31.83
N VAL A 104 -4.63 -8.09 -30.64
CA VAL A 104 -3.44 -7.27 -30.45
C VAL A 104 -2.21 -8.12 -30.68
N ASP A 105 -1.36 -7.72 -31.61
CA ASP A 105 -0.08 -8.37 -31.88
C ASP A 105 1.07 -7.42 -31.49
N PHE A 106 1.71 -7.69 -30.38
CA PHE A 106 2.85 -6.89 -29.87
C PHE A 106 4.15 -7.11 -30.67
N GLY A 107 4.19 -8.12 -31.55
CA GLY A 107 5.37 -8.52 -32.30
C GLY A 107 6.43 -9.20 -31.40
N ALA A 108 7.65 -9.31 -31.95
CA ALA A 108 8.82 -9.78 -31.20
C ALA A 108 9.68 -8.55 -30.84
N PRO A 109 9.75 -8.18 -29.56
CA PRO A 109 10.47 -6.97 -29.14
C PRO A 109 11.94 -6.95 -29.53
N GLU A 110 12.58 -8.10 -29.62
CA GLU A 110 13.97 -8.28 -30.06
C GLU A 110 14.20 -7.91 -31.54
N ASP A 111 13.17 -8.01 -32.36
CA ASP A 111 13.23 -7.77 -33.82
C ASP A 111 12.72 -6.36 -34.20
N GLU A 112 12.26 -5.58 -33.24
CA GLU A 112 11.67 -4.27 -33.48
C GLU A 112 12.50 -3.13 -32.89
N GLU A 113 12.58 -2.01 -33.61
CA GLU A 113 13.31 -0.81 -33.16
C GLU A 113 12.71 -0.27 -31.84
N GLY A 114 13.54 -0.19 -30.79
CA GLY A 114 13.13 0.21 -29.43
C GLY A 114 12.19 -0.77 -28.76
N GLY A 115 12.06 -2.00 -29.26
CA GLY A 115 11.16 -3.01 -28.69
C GLY A 115 11.58 -3.45 -27.29
N LEU A 116 12.89 -3.57 -27.03
CA LEU A 116 13.42 -3.96 -25.72
C LEU A 116 13.33 -2.84 -24.66
N GLU A 117 13.04 -1.61 -25.06
CA GLU A 117 12.86 -0.46 -24.18
C GLU A 117 11.39 -0.27 -23.75
N ARG A 118 10.46 -1.06 -24.29
CA ARG A 118 9.03 -0.99 -24.00
C ARG A 118 8.76 -1.17 -22.50
N THR A 119 7.90 -0.30 -21.98
CA THR A 119 7.48 -0.32 -20.58
C THR A 119 6.16 -1.06 -20.39
N LEU A 120 5.78 -1.33 -19.16
CA LEU A 120 4.46 -1.85 -18.81
C LEU A 120 3.35 -0.86 -19.23
N ASP A 121 3.60 0.44 -19.03
CA ASP A 121 2.68 1.53 -19.34
C ASP A 121 2.36 1.56 -20.85
N ASP A 122 3.39 1.33 -21.68
CA ASP A 122 3.25 1.29 -23.13
C ASP A 122 2.29 0.18 -23.58
N HIS A 123 2.34 -1.00 -22.92
CA HIS A 123 1.44 -2.13 -23.24
C HIS A 123 0.01 -1.83 -22.83
N VAL A 124 -0.22 -1.24 -21.65
CA VAL A 124 -1.57 -0.85 -21.20
C VAL A 124 -2.16 0.22 -22.11
N ARG A 125 -1.36 1.21 -22.51
CA ARG A 125 -1.78 2.23 -23.48
C ARG A 125 -2.10 1.63 -24.85
N ALA A 126 -1.28 0.69 -25.32
CA ALA A 126 -1.50 0.01 -26.58
C ALA A 126 -2.85 -0.75 -26.61
N VAL A 127 -3.19 -1.49 -25.53
CA VAL A 127 -4.50 -2.13 -25.41
C VAL A 127 -5.63 -1.07 -25.37
N SER A 128 -5.43 0.04 -24.63
CA SER A 128 -6.40 1.14 -24.59
C SER A 128 -6.64 1.76 -25.98
N GLU A 129 -5.56 2.03 -26.74
CA GLU A 129 -5.64 2.53 -28.12
C GLU A 129 -6.30 1.54 -29.07
N ALA A 130 -6.05 0.24 -28.90
CA ALA A 130 -6.70 -0.80 -29.69
C ALA A 130 -8.22 -0.83 -29.45
N ILE A 131 -8.66 -0.70 -28.19
CA ILE A 131 -10.09 -0.58 -27.86
C ILE A 131 -10.71 0.62 -28.56
N ASP A 132 -10.08 1.82 -28.48
CA ASP A 132 -10.61 3.03 -29.11
C ASP A 132 -10.68 2.91 -30.63
N HIS A 133 -9.68 2.27 -31.24
CA HIS A 133 -9.67 2.06 -32.69
C HIS A 133 -10.78 1.09 -33.14
N VAL A 134 -10.94 -0.04 -32.45
CA VAL A 134 -12.04 -0.98 -32.75
C VAL A 134 -13.40 -0.30 -32.58
N ARG A 135 -13.60 0.46 -31.49
CA ARG A 135 -14.83 1.24 -31.29
C ARG A 135 -15.10 2.24 -32.42
N SER A 136 -14.06 2.91 -32.89
CA SER A 136 -14.20 3.90 -33.96
C SER A 136 -14.66 3.28 -35.29
N LEU A 137 -14.30 2.01 -35.55
CA LEU A 137 -14.66 1.29 -36.75
C LEU A 137 -16.04 0.59 -36.65
N THR A 138 -16.34 0.06 -35.46
CA THR A 138 -17.54 -0.77 -35.24
C THR A 138 -18.73 0.01 -34.68
N GLY A 139 -18.47 1.17 -34.05
CA GLY A 139 -19.51 1.97 -33.39
C GLY A 139 -20.04 1.36 -32.09
N SER A 140 -19.38 0.30 -31.56
CA SER A 140 -19.84 -0.46 -30.40
C SER A 140 -18.75 -0.53 -29.33
N ASP A 141 -19.17 -0.66 -28.05
CA ASP A 141 -18.25 -1.02 -26.98
C ASP A 141 -17.73 -2.45 -27.16
N VAL A 142 -16.49 -2.70 -26.70
CA VAL A 142 -15.70 -3.89 -27.03
C VAL A 142 -15.73 -4.89 -25.89
N HIS A 143 -15.94 -6.18 -26.20
CA HIS A 143 -15.56 -7.25 -25.29
C HIS A 143 -14.05 -7.44 -25.34
N VAL A 144 -13.39 -7.49 -24.18
CA VAL A 144 -11.94 -7.60 -24.11
C VAL A 144 -11.56 -8.93 -23.45
N ALA A 145 -10.71 -9.73 -24.10
CA ALA A 145 -10.28 -11.02 -23.60
C ALA A 145 -8.76 -11.08 -23.50
N GLY A 146 -8.23 -11.72 -22.46
CA GLY A 146 -6.78 -11.86 -22.29
C GLY A 146 -6.37 -13.14 -21.57
N TYR A 147 -5.27 -13.74 -22.05
CA TYR A 147 -4.70 -14.96 -21.48
C TYR A 147 -3.50 -14.65 -20.60
N SER A 148 -3.46 -15.24 -19.38
CA SER A 148 -2.32 -15.15 -18.48
C SER A 148 -1.95 -13.68 -18.20
N GLN A 149 -0.74 -13.25 -18.50
CA GLN A 149 -0.32 -11.86 -18.39
C GLN A 149 -1.12 -10.91 -19.31
N GLY A 150 -1.57 -11.38 -20.49
CA GLY A 150 -2.46 -10.60 -21.34
C GLY A 150 -3.77 -10.24 -20.65
N GLY A 151 -4.31 -11.15 -19.82
CA GLY A 151 -5.47 -10.86 -18.98
C GLY A 151 -5.15 -9.90 -17.83
N MET A 152 -3.91 -9.91 -17.33
CA MET A 152 -3.48 -8.85 -16.39
C MET A 152 -3.45 -7.47 -17.06
N PHE A 153 -3.00 -7.38 -18.32
CA PHE A 153 -3.09 -6.13 -19.09
C PHE A 153 -4.55 -5.70 -19.30
N CYS A 154 -5.44 -6.66 -19.55
CA CYS A 154 -6.86 -6.36 -19.68
C CYS A 154 -7.45 -5.79 -18.38
N TYR A 155 -7.10 -6.35 -17.21
CA TYR A 155 -7.48 -5.80 -15.91
C TYR A 155 -6.91 -4.40 -15.70
N GLN A 156 -5.64 -4.18 -15.99
CA GLN A 156 -4.97 -2.88 -15.85
C GLN A 156 -5.59 -1.83 -16.78
N THR A 157 -5.88 -2.22 -18.04
CA THR A 157 -6.53 -1.33 -19.01
C THR A 157 -7.96 -1.00 -18.61
N ALA A 158 -8.71 -1.98 -18.08
CA ALA A 158 -10.06 -1.75 -17.58
C ALA A 158 -10.07 -0.75 -16.41
N ALA A 159 -9.11 -0.89 -15.48
CA ALA A 159 -8.92 0.06 -14.39
C ALA A 159 -8.49 1.45 -14.90
N TYR A 160 -7.55 1.50 -15.86
CA TYR A 160 -7.04 2.74 -16.46
C TYR A 160 -8.15 3.53 -17.17
N ARG A 161 -9.05 2.84 -17.85
CA ARG A 161 -10.20 3.40 -18.56
C ARG A 161 -11.45 3.55 -17.68
N ARG A 162 -11.45 3.00 -16.46
CA ARG A 162 -12.66 2.85 -15.63
C ARG A 162 -13.80 2.15 -16.39
N SER A 163 -13.43 1.12 -17.15
CA SER A 163 -14.28 0.35 -18.04
C SER A 163 -14.93 1.14 -19.21
N GLU A 164 -14.51 2.38 -19.46
CA GLU A 164 -15.04 3.16 -20.58
C GLU A 164 -14.75 2.48 -21.91
N GLY A 165 -15.81 2.27 -22.71
CA GLY A 165 -15.72 1.60 -24.01
C GLY A 165 -15.56 0.08 -23.93
N MET A 166 -15.72 -0.52 -22.76
CA MET A 166 -15.64 -1.96 -22.54
C MET A 166 -17.02 -2.53 -22.15
N ARG A 167 -17.50 -3.48 -22.93
CA ARG A 167 -18.78 -4.15 -22.67
C ARG A 167 -18.64 -5.23 -21.61
N SER A 168 -17.60 -6.05 -21.67
CA SER A 168 -17.22 -7.01 -20.64
C SER A 168 -15.74 -7.38 -20.74
N LEU A 169 -15.24 -8.00 -19.68
CA LEU A 169 -13.87 -8.46 -19.57
C LEU A 169 -13.83 -9.97 -19.38
N ILE A 170 -12.97 -10.66 -20.14
CA ILE A 170 -12.82 -12.12 -20.10
C ILE A 170 -11.33 -12.44 -19.86
N THR A 171 -11.00 -13.27 -18.87
CA THR A 171 -9.61 -13.63 -18.61
C THR A 171 -9.41 -15.11 -18.40
N PHE A 172 -8.24 -15.62 -18.81
CA PHE A 172 -7.91 -17.05 -18.75
C PHE A 172 -6.64 -17.23 -17.94
N GLY A 173 -6.74 -17.83 -16.73
CA GLY A 173 -5.59 -18.09 -15.88
C GLY A 173 -4.75 -16.86 -15.57
N SER A 174 -5.38 -15.73 -15.31
CA SER A 174 -4.71 -14.45 -15.06
C SER A 174 -4.64 -14.16 -13.56
N PRO A 175 -3.45 -14.25 -12.93
CA PRO A 175 -3.32 -14.06 -11.49
C PRO A 175 -3.52 -12.59 -11.10
N VAL A 176 -4.20 -12.34 -10.00
CA VAL A 176 -4.39 -11.03 -9.39
C VAL A 176 -3.67 -10.94 -8.06
N ASP A 177 -3.76 -11.98 -7.23
CA ASP A 177 -3.01 -12.09 -5.98
C ASP A 177 -1.81 -13.03 -6.18
N ILE A 178 -0.69 -12.48 -6.64
CA ILE A 178 0.50 -13.27 -6.98
C ILE A 178 1.11 -13.95 -5.74
N HIS A 179 0.96 -13.37 -4.55
CA HIS A 179 1.45 -13.97 -3.33
C HIS A 179 0.76 -15.29 -2.99
N ARG A 180 -0.50 -15.47 -3.41
CA ARG A 180 -1.22 -16.76 -3.28
C ARG A 180 -0.86 -17.80 -4.35
N ASN A 181 0.00 -17.43 -5.28
CA ASN A 181 0.48 -18.37 -6.30
C ASN A 181 1.53 -19.36 -5.78
N MET A 182 2.12 -19.08 -4.63
CA MET A 182 3.15 -19.93 -4.03
C MET A 182 2.52 -21.13 -3.30
N ARG A 183 3.17 -22.32 -3.41
CA ARG A 183 2.73 -23.54 -2.72
C ARG A 183 2.81 -23.43 -1.20
N VAL A 184 3.74 -22.63 -0.69
CA VAL A 184 3.92 -22.39 0.74
C VAL A 184 3.22 -21.07 1.07
N GLN A 185 2.00 -21.17 1.56
CA GLN A 185 1.25 -20.01 2.10
C GLN A 185 1.78 -19.60 3.48
N ASN A 186 3.10 -19.50 3.63
CA ASN A 186 3.71 -19.09 4.88
C ASN A 186 4.44 -17.76 4.65
N GLU A 187 4.47 -16.96 5.69
CA GLU A 187 5.35 -15.79 5.83
C GLU A 187 6.79 -16.07 5.34
N LEU A 188 7.25 -17.33 5.36
CA LEU A 188 8.54 -17.78 4.83
C LEU A 188 8.70 -17.55 3.32
N ALA A 189 7.66 -17.77 2.51
CA ALA A 189 7.73 -17.53 1.06
C ALA A 189 7.79 -16.04 0.75
N THR A 190 7.01 -15.23 1.47
CA THR A 190 7.07 -13.77 1.39
C THR A 190 8.47 -13.26 1.82
N ARG A 191 9.06 -13.86 2.85
CA ARG A 191 10.43 -13.56 3.32
C ARG A 191 11.51 -13.94 2.32
N LEU A 192 11.35 -15.05 1.60
CA LEU A 192 12.27 -15.44 0.54
C LEU A 192 12.24 -14.43 -0.61
N ILE A 193 11.06 -13.97 -1.02
CA ILE A 193 10.93 -12.89 -2.01
C ILE A 193 11.62 -11.62 -1.49
N ASP A 194 11.40 -11.25 -0.23
CA ASP A 194 11.98 -10.05 0.36
C ASP A 194 13.49 -10.12 0.50
N SER A 195 14.02 -11.29 0.90
CA SER A 195 15.47 -11.49 1.03
C SER A 195 16.18 -11.54 -0.32
N MET A 196 15.52 -12.08 -1.34
CA MET A 196 16.04 -12.15 -2.70
C MET A 196 15.79 -10.88 -3.52
N SER A 197 14.87 -10.01 -3.11
CA SER A 197 14.46 -8.84 -3.88
C SER A 197 15.61 -7.88 -4.20
N GLY A 198 16.55 -7.71 -3.27
CA GLY A 198 17.73 -6.86 -3.48
C GLY A 198 18.69 -7.42 -4.52
N VAL A 199 18.98 -8.74 -4.46
CA VAL A 199 19.85 -9.44 -5.42
C VAL A 199 19.16 -9.53 -6.78
N THR A 200 17.88 -9.88 -6.80
CA THR A 200 17.08 -9.98 -8.03
C THR A 200 16.94 -8.63 -8.71
N ARG A 201 16.75 -7.55 -7.95
CA ARG A 201 16.69 -6.17 -8.48
C ARG A 201 18.01 -5.79 -9.16
N SER A 202 19.14 -6.04 -8.51
CA SER A 202 20.47 -5.79 -9.11
C SER A 202 20.74 -6.65 -10.36
N MET A 203 20.24 -7.88 -10.40
CA MET A 203 20.30 -8.72 -11.59
C MET A 203 19.39 -8.22 -12.71
N LEU A 204 18.17 -7.80 -12.39
CA LEU A 204 17.23 -7.23 -13.36
C LEU A 204 17.72 -5.88 -13.93
N ASP A 205 18.46 -5.10 -13.12
CA ASP A 205 19.10 -3.85 -13.56
C ASP A 205 20.25 -4.11 -14.55
N ALA A 206 20.93 -5.24 -14.42
CA ALA A 206 22.02 -5.66 -15.31
C ALA A 206 21.52 -6.34 -16.60
N ILE A 207 20.27 -6.85 -16.62
CA ILE A 207 19.68 -7.58 -17.75
C ILE A 207 18.80 -6.63 -18.54
N GLY A 208 19.22 -6.22 -19.75
CA GLY A 208 18.43 -5.33 -20.61
C GLY A 208 17.12 -5.95 -21.13
N ALA A 209 17.04 -7.26 -21.22
CA ALA A 209 15.84 -8.04 -21.57
C ALA A 209 16.01 -9.51 -21.18
N LEU A 210 14.90 -10.21 -20.92
CA LEU A 210 14.90 -11.66 -20.73
C LEU A 210 14.62 -12.32 -22.09
N PRO A 211 15.61 -13.01 -22.71
CA PRO A 211 15.40 -13.65 -24.01
C PRO A 211 14.27 -14.69 -23.96
N GLY A 212 13.47 -14.82 -25.04
CA GLY A 212 12.35 -15.75 -25.12
C GLY A 212 12.70 -17.21 -24.87
N GLN A 213 13.94 -17.61 -25.18
CA GLN A 213 14.46 -18.95 -24.88
C GLN A 213 14.48 -19.28 -23.39
N PHE A 214 14.79 -18.31 -22.51
CA PHE A 214 14.76 -18.52 -21.05
C PHE A 214 13.33 -18.67 -20.53
N SER A 215 12.38 -17.90 -21.08
CA SER A 215 10.98 -18.06 -20.78
C SER A 215 10.49 -19.45 -21.18
N SER A 216 10.84 -19.94 -22.39
CA SER A 216 10.54 -21.28 -22.87
C SER A 216 11.12 -22.36 -21.94
N ILE A 217 12.38 -22.24 -21.51
CA ILE A 217 13.03 -23.20 -20.60
C ILE A 217 12.28 -23.21 -19.25
N GLY A 218 11.94 -22.05 -18.68
CA GLY A 218 11.18 -21.96 -17.43
C GLY A 218 9.86 -22.70 -17.50
N PHE A 219 9.10 -22.52 -18.58
CA PHE A 219 7.84 -23.23 -18.83
C PHE A 219 8.06 -24.75 -18.96
N ARG A 220 9.14 -25.19 -19.62
CA ARG A 220 9.48 -26.61 -19.81
C ARG A 220 9.87 -27.30 -18.51
N VAL A 221 10.67 -26.67 -17.67
CA VAL A 221 11.06 -27.23 -16.37
C VAL A 221 9.85 -27.48 -15.47
N LEU A 222 8.89 -26.56 -15.46
CA LEU A 222 7.66 -26.70 -14.68
C LEU A 222 6.68 -27.76 -15.27
N SER A 223 6.83 -28.12 -16.56
CA SER A 223 5.99 -29.12 -17.23
C SER A 223 6.71 -30.43 -17.60
N ALA A 224 7.86 -30.70 -17.02
CA ALA A 224 8.75 -31.81 -17.38
C ALA A 224 8.07 -33.22 -17.43
N GLY A 225 7.10 -33.48 -16.53
CA GLY A 225 6.35 -34.73 -16.53
C GLY A 225 5.45 -34.94 -17.75
N LYS A 226 4.99 -33.84 -18.39
CA LYS A 226 4.18 -33.88 -19.61
C LYS A 226 5.06 -33.97 -20.88
N GLU A 227 6.25 -33.37 -20.86
CA GLU A 227 7.21 -33.42 -21.95
C GLU A 227 7.68 -34.85 -22.23
N ALA A 228 7.96 -35.63 -21.17
CA ALA A 228 8.34 -37.04 -21.31
C ALA A 228 7.25 -37.86 -22.02
N LYS A 229 5.97 -37.63 -21.70
CA LYS A 229 4.85 -38.26 -22.35
C LYS A 229 4.71 -37.82 -23.82
N GLN A 230 4.83 -36.54 -24.10
CA GLN A 230 4.78 -36.00 -25.47
C GLN A 230 5.91 -36.51 -26.34
N LEU A 231 7.12 -36.71 -25.78
CA LEU A 231 8.25 -37.30 -26.49
C LEU A 231 7.97 -38.79 -26.86
N VAL A 232 7.38 -39.55 -25.92
CA VAL A 232 6.97 -40.94 -26.17
C VAL A 232 5.89 -41.00 -27.24
N ASP A 233 4.86 -40.14 -27.16
CA ASP A 233 3.78 -40.06 -28.15
C ASP A 233 4.34 -39.62 -29.52
N PHE A 234 5.29 -38.70 -29.57
CA PHE A 234 5.97 -38.31 -30.82
C PHE A 234 6.74 -39.48 -31.47
N VAL A 235 7.54 -40.17 -30.69
CA VAL A 235 8.33 -41.32 -31.17
C VAL A 235 7.40 -42.46 -31.64
N SER A 236 6.31 -42.72 -30.88
CA SER A 236 5.35 -43.76 -31.24
C SER A 236 4.58 -43.49 -32.54
N ASN A 237 4.37 -42.19 -32.84
CA ASN A 237 3.63 -41.73 -34.03
C ASN A 237 4.54 -41.33 -35.21
N LEU A 238 5.86 -41.61 -35.17
CA LEU A 238 6.78 -41.26 -36.25
C LEU A 238 6.39 -41.84 -37.62
N HIS A 239 5.67 -42.94 -37.64
CA HIS A 239 5.20 -43.61 -38.84
C HIS A 239 3.89 -43.01 -39.42
N ASP A 240 3.15 -42.20 -38.62
CA ASP A 240 1.87 -41.59 -39.02
C ASP A 240 2.11 -40.08 -39.28
N ARG A 241 2.27 -39.75 -40.59
CA ARG A 241 2.50 -38.39 -41.05
C ARG A 241 1.36 -37.43 -40.64
N ASP A 242 0.13 -37.90 -40.72
CA ASP A 242 -1.04 -37.05 -40.43
C ASP A 242 -1.15 -36.74 -38.92
N ALA A 243 -0.78 -37.74 -38.09
CA ALA A 243 -0.68 -37.51 -36.64
C ALA A 243 0.46 -36.56 -36.27
N LEU A 244 1.61 -36.68 -36.95
CA LEU A 244 2.76 -35.77 -36.76
C LEU A 244 2.43 -34.32 -37.16
N VAL A 245 1.80 -34.14 -38.34
CA VAL A 245 1.38 -32.84 -38.88
C VAL A 245 0.36 -32.16 -37.96
N ARG A 246 -0.67 -32.89 -37.51
CA ARG A 246 -1.67 -32.36 -36.58
C ARG A 246 -1.09 -31.83 -35.29
N GLY A 247 0.02 -32.35 -34.78
CA GLY A 247 0.65 -31.88 -33.53
C GLY A 247 1.88 -31.03 -33.75
N GLU A 248 2.29 -30.76 -34.98
CA GLU A 248 3.56 -30.10 -35.29
C GLU A 248 3.57 -28.65 -34.88
N SER A 249 2.60 -27.86 -35.26
CA SER A 249 2.48 -26.42 -34.94
C SER A 249 2.47 -26.20 -33.44
N SER A 250 1.70 -27.00 -32.71
CA SER A 250 1.63 -26.89 -31.24
C SER A 250 2.95 -27.26 -30.58
N ARG A 251 3.67 -28.31 -31.08
CA ARG A 251 5.00 -28.65 -30.55
C ARG A 251 6.02 -27.55 -30.82
N ARG A 252 6.09 -27.04 -32.04
CA ARG A 252 7.05 -25.97 -32.42
C ARG A 252 6.80 -24.71 -31.63
N PHE A 253 5.55 -24.30 -31.50
CA PHE A 253 5.14 -23.16 -30.67
C PHE A 253 5.66 -23.31 -29.24
N LEU A 254 5.39 -24.45 -28.57
CA LEU A 254 5.85 -24.71 -27.20
C LEU A 254 7.36 -24.90 -27.07
N HIS A 255 8.05 -25.37 -28.14
CA HIS A 255 9.50 -25.57 -28.12
C HIS A 255 10.33 -24.28 -28.38
N GLY A 256 9.72 -23.15 -28.61
CA GLY A 256 10.40 -21.86 -28.63
C GLY A 256 9.89 -20.85 -29.65
N GLU A 257 9.24 -21.28 -30.77
CA GLU A 257 8.78 -20.36 -31.82
C GLU A 257 7.66 -19.40 -31.33
N GLY A 258 6.87 -19.83 -30.34
CA GLY A 258 5.83 -19.02 -29.73
C GLY A 258 6.32 -18.04 -28.65
N PHE A 259 7.61 -18.02 -28.30
CA PHE A 259 8.14 -17.21 -27.22
C PHE A 259 9.05 -16.10 -27.76
N VAL A 260 8.84 -14.90 -27.23
CA VAL A 260 9.59 -13.69 -27.58
C VAL A 260 10.25 -13.09 -26.32
N ALA A 261 11.18 -12.17 -26.53
CA ALA A 261 11.86 -11.52 -25.43
C ALA A 261 10.91 -10.69 -24.56
N TRP A 262 11.20 -10.67 -23.27
CA TRP A 262 10.52 -9.79 -22.32
C TRP A 262 11.34 -8.51 -22.15
N PRO A 263 10.83 -7.32 -22.55
CA PRO A 263 11.55 -6.05 -22.38
C PRO A 263 11.91 -5.78 -20.92
N GLY A 264 13.16 -5.37 -20.67
CA GLY A 264 13.68 -5.17 -19.32
C GLY A 264 12.88 -4.18 -18.47
N PRO A 265 12.52 -2.98 -18.98
CA PRO A 265 11.72 -2.02 -18.24
C PRO A 265 10.33 -2.56 -17.85
N ALA A 266 9.67 -3.28 -18.76
CA ALA A 266 8.36 -3.91 -18.46
C ALA A 266 8.51 -5.04 -17.43
N LEU A 267 9.54 -5.87 -17.54
CA LEU A 267 9.84 -6.94 -16.58
C LEU A 267 10.12 -6.40 -15.19
N ARG A 268 10.91 -5.33 -15.08
CA ARG A 268 11.22 -4.67 -13.81
C ARG A 268 9.96 -4.12 -13.15
N SER A 269 9.18 -3.31 -13.87
CA SER A 269 7.94 -2.74 -13.35
C SER A 269 6.94 -3.81 -12.92
N PHE A 270 6.81 -4.89 -13.69
CA PHE A 270 6.00 -6.06 -13.35
C PHE A 270 6.48 -6.72 -12.05
N TYR A 271 7.77 -6.98 -11.94
CA TYR A 271 8.35 -7.61 -10.75
C TYR A 271 8.14 -6.76 -9.50
N GLU A 272 8.46 -5.48 -9.56
CA GLU A 272 8.34 -4.57 -8.42
C GLU A 272 6.88 -4.39 -7.98
N GLN A 273 6.00 -3.99 -8.89
CA GLN A 273 4.62 -3.66 -8.52
C GLN A 273 3.77 -4.90 -8.21
N PHE A 274 3.97 -6.00 -8.92
CA PHE A 274 3.04 -7.14 -8.84
C PHE A 274 3.63 -8.35 -8.12
N VAL A 275 4.92 -8.67 -8.28
CA VAL A 275 5.53 -9.78 -7.56
C VAL A 275 5.93 -9.38 -6.15
N VAL A 276 6.65 -8.25 -5.98
CA VAL A 276 7.13 -7.80 -4.67
C VAL A 276 6.01 -7.15 -3.87
N GLU A 277 5.33 -6.15 -4.45
CA GLU A 277 4.35 -5.32 -3.75
C GLU A 277 2.90 -5.83 -3.86
N ASN A 278 2.62 -6.81 -4.72
CA ASN A 278 1.29 -7.40 -4.95
C ASN A 278 0.17 -6.37 -5.25
N ARG A 279 0.50 -5.28 -5.98
CA ARG A 279 -0.39 -4.13 -6.19
C ARG A 279 -1.63 -4.42 -7.02
N MET A 280 -1.65 -5.49 -7.82
CA MET A 280 -2.88 -5.92 -8.50
C MET A 280 -3.99 -6.24 -7.50
N SER A 281 -3.66 -6.96 -6.43
CA SER A 281 -4.60 -7.34 -5.38
C SER A 281 -4.88 -6.17 -4.41
N GLN A 282 -3.84 -5.44 -4.01
CA GLN A 282 -3.94 -4.41 -2.98
C GLN A 282 -4.41 -3.06 -3.51
N GLY A 283 -4.27 -2.81 -4.83
CA GLY A 283 -4.47 -1.49 -5.42
C GLY A 283 -3.24 -0.57 -5.31
N GLY A 284 -3.37 0.62 -5.85
CA GLY A 284 -2.28 1.60 -5.86
C GLY A 284 -1.14 1.25 -6.80
N PHE A 285 -1.38 0.45 -7.86
CA PHE A 285 -0.40 0.28 -8.93
C PHE A 285 -0.36 1.53 -9.82
N VAL A 286 0.80 1.76 -10.43
CA VAL A 286 1.05 2.99 -11.18
C VAL A 286 1.21 2.66 -12.65
N ILE A 287 0.40 3.29 -13.51
CA ILE A 287 0.48 3.27 -14.96
C ILE A 287 0.42 4.71 -15.47
N ASP A 288 1.38 5.10 -16.27
CA ASP A 288 1.47 6.44 -16.89
C ASP A 288 1.43 7.58 -15.82
N GLY A 289 2.10 7.34 -14.69
CA GLY A 289 2.12 8.25 -13.54
C GLY A 289 0.77 8.40 -12.82
N ARG A 290 -0.23 7.59 -13.17
CA ARG A 290 -1.57 7.57 -12.54
C ARG A 290 -1.68 6.39 -11.58
N THR A 291 -2.23 6.65 -10.41
CA THR A 291 -2.52 5.61 -9.41
C THR A 291 -3.84 4.94 -9.72
N LEU A 292 -3.83 3.63 -9.85
CA LEU A 292 -4.96 2.81 -10.27
C LEU A 292 -5.27 1.70 -9.26
N THR A 293 -6.52 1.23 -9.31
CA THR A 293 -7.00 0.07 -8.57
C THR A 293 -7.96 -0.74 -9.43
N LEU A 294 -8.00 -2.07 -9.26
CA LEU A 294 -9.01 -2.90 -9.93
C LEU A 294 -10.43 -2.63 -9.42
N ALA A 295 -10.58 -1.96 -8.27
CA ALA A 295 -11.88 -1.48 -7.79
C ALA A 295 -12.53 -0.42 -8.71
N ASP A 296 -11.77 0.19 -9.62
CA ASP A 296 -12.32 1.11 -10.64
C ASP A 296 -12.98 0.35 -11.82
N ILE A 297 -12.90 -0.99 -11.89
CA ILE A 297 -13.56 -1.79 -12.91
C ILE A 297 -15.05 -1.92 -12.59
N THR A 298 -15.89 -1.58 -13.57
CA THR A 298 -17.35 -1.62 -13.43
C THR A 298 -18.03 -2.53 -14.47
N CYS A 299 -17.33 -2.86 -15.57
CA CYS A 299 -17.86 -3.81 -16.56
C CYS A 299 -17.88 -5.24 -15.99
N PRO A 300 -18.84 -6.10 -16.46
CA PRO A 300 -18.91 -7.50 -16.06
C PRO A 300 -17.62 -8.27 -16.38
N ILE A 301 -17.19 -9.15 -15.48
CA ILE A 301 -15.99 -9.97 -15.60
C ILE A 301 -16.35 -11.44 -15.64
N LEU A 302 -15.89 -12.18 -16.67
CA LEU A 302 -15.84 -13.64 -16.69
C LEU A 302 -14.38 -14.08 -16.63
N TYR A 303 -13.99 -14.89 -15.63
CA TYR A 303 -12.65 -15.42 -15.58
C TYR A 303 -12.62 -16.94 -15.49
N PHE A 304 -11.63 -17.54 -16.17
CA PHE A 304 -11.42 -18.98 -16.22
C PHE A 304 -10.27 -19.39 -15.30
N VAL A 305 -10.48 -20.51 -14.61
CA VAL A 305 -9.51 -21.10 -13.68
C VAL A 305 -9.19 -22.52 -14.13
N GLY A 306 -7.92 -22.87 -14.19
CA GLY A 306 -7.46 -24.23 -14.38
C GLY A 306 -7.21 -24.92 -13.03
N GLU A 307 -7.90 -26.03 -12.73
CA GLU A 307 -7.69 -26.79 -11.47
C GLU A 307 -6.26 -27.33 -11.35
N ARG A 308 -5.60 -27.59 -12.49
CA ARG A 308 -4.23 -28.10 -12.57
C ARG A 308 -3.24 -27.07 -13.09
N ASP A 309 -3.57 -25.80 -12.93
CA ASP A 309 -2.73 -24.68 -13.34
C ASP A 309 -1.68 -24.43 -12.25
N GLU A 310 -0.42 -24.67 -12.57
CA GLU A 310 0.72 -24.44 -11.68
C GLU A 310 1.33 -23.03 -11.84
N PHE A 311 1.03 -22.35 -12.96
CA PHE A 311 1.50 -20.99 -13.23
C PHE A 311 0.60 -19.91 -12.64
N ALA A 312 -0.71 -20.09 -12.75
CA ALA A 312 -1.73 -19.22 -12.20
C ALA A 312 -2.70 -20.05 -11.37
N ARG A 313 -2.28 -20.36 -10.15
CA ARG A 313 -3.06 -21.21 -9.24
C ARG A 313 -4.40 -20.56 -8.90
N ALA A 314 -5.42 -21.40 -8.67
CA ALA A 314 -6.77 -20.94 -8.39
C ALA A 314 -6.86 -19.83 -7.32
N PRO A 315 -6.17 -19.91 -6.17
CA PRO A 315 -6.22 -18.84 -5.16
C PRO A 315 -5.70 -17.49 -5.67
N ALA A 316 -4.68 -17.48 -6.55
CA ALA A 316 -4.13 -16.26 -7.13
C ALA A 316 -5.08 -15.63 -8.15
N VAL A 317 -5.73 -16.46 -8.98
CA VAL A 317 -6.72 -16.00 -9.97
C VAL A 317 -8.00 -15.52 -9.30
N HIS A 318 -8.47 -16.20 -8.25
CA HIS A 318 -9.64 -15.79 -7.47
C HIS A 318 -9.46 -14.45 -6.74
N GLY A 319 -8.24 -13.93 -6.63
CA GLY A 319 -7.95 -12.61 -6.06
C GLY A 319 -8.75 -11.46 -6.68
N ILE A 320 -9.21 -11.61 -7.94
CA ILE A 320 -10.06 -10.62 -8.62
C ILE A 320 -11.37 -10.33 -7.87
N ARG A 321 -11.91 -11.30 -7.15
CA ARG A 321 -13.18 -11.15 -6.41
C ARG A 321 -13.11 -10.04 -5.37
N ALA A 322 -12.02 -9.99 -4.62
CA ALA A 322 -11.80 -8.95 -3.60
C ALA A 322 -11.28 -7.64 -4.22
N ALA A 323 -10.46 -7.75 -5.29
CA ALA A 323 -9.82 -6.59 -5.90
C ALA A 323 -10.76 -5.73 -6.74
N ALA A 324 -11.82 -6.30 -7.34
CA ALA A 324 -12.79 -5.59 -8.18
C ALA A 324 -14.23 -5.66 -7.63
N PRO A 325 -14.49 -5.09 -6.42
CA PRO A 325 -15.78 -5.22 -5.73
C PRO A 325 -16.93 -4.50 -6.43
N ASN A 326 -16.65 -3.63 -7.40
CA ASN A 326 -17.66 -2.86 -8.14
C ASN A 326 -18.09 -3.52 -9.45
N ALA A 327 -17.44 -4.64 -9.82
CA ALA A 327 -17.78 -5.41 -11.03
C ALA A 327 -18.69 -6.60 -10.71
N ALA A 328 -19.59 -6.94 -11.64
CA ALA A 328 -20.31 -8.22 -11.60
C ALA A 328 -19.36 -9.33 -12.04
N ILE A 329 -19.00 -10.27 -11.14
CA ILE A 329 -17.94 -11.25 -11.34
C ILE A 329 -18.52 -12.64 -11.52
N PHE A 330 -18.08 -13.34 -12.58
CA PHE A 330 -18.43 -14.71 -12.91
C PHE A 330 -17.17 -15.53 -13.15
N HIS A 331 -17.19 -16.82 -12.83
CA HIS A 331 -16.05 -17.69 -13.05
C HIS A 331 -16.45 -19.05 -13.63
N ALA A 332 -15.52 -19.64 -14.38
CA ALA A 332 -15.64 -21.00 -14.89
C ALA A 332 -14.37 -21.79 -14.52
N VAL A 333 -14.54 -22.99 -13.98
CA VAL A 333 -13.44 -23.85 -13.55
C VAL A 333 -13.31 -25.03 -14.50
N LEU A 334 -12.10 -25.29 -14.99
CA LEU A 334 -11.81 -26.36 -15.94
C LEU A 334 -10.71 -27.28 -15.41
N ARG A 335 -10.85 -28.59 -15.61
CA ARG A 335 -9.84 -29.60 -15.20
C ARG A 335 -8.65 -29.63 -16.16
N THR A 336 -7.95 -28.49 -16.27
CA THR A 336 -6.80 -28.32 -17.17
C THR A 336 -5.67 -27.56 -16.52
N GLY A 337 -4.47 -27.61 -17.15
CA GLY A 337 -3.33 -26.74 -16.80
C GLY A 337 -3.40 -25.43 -17.59
N HIS A 338 -2.38 -24.58 -17.40
CA HIS A 338 -2.34 -23.21 -17.89
C HIS A 338 -2.66 -23.05 -19.39
N PHE A 339 -1.88 -23.71 -20.27
CA PHE A 339 -2.12 -23.66 -21.73
C PHE A 339 -3.44 -24.27 -22.17
N GLY A 340 -3.90 -25.31 -21.49
CA GLY A 340 -5.16 -25.98 -21.81
C GLY A 340 -6.41 -25.13 -21.57
N LEU A 341 -6.29 -23.97 -20.99
CA LEU A 341 -7.36 -22.96 -20.88
C LEU A 341 -7.68 -22.34 -22.25
N VAL A 342 -6.70 -22.17 -23.12
CA VAL A 342 -6.85 -21.45 -24.38
C VAL A 342 -6.51 -22.31 -25.61
N VAL A 343 -5.68 -23.35 -25.46
CA VAL A 343 -5.17 -24.18 -26.55
C VAL A 343 -5.63 -25.64 -26.39
N GLY A 344 -5.95 -26.29 -27.49
CA GLY A 344 -6.24 -27.74 -27.58
C GLY A 344 -7.71 -28.08 -27.47
N SER A 345 -7.99 -29.38 -27.49
CA SER A 345 -9.36 -29.92 -27.62
C SER A 345 -10.31 -29.55 -26.49
N LEU A 346 -9.79 -29.40 -25.28
CA LEU A 346 -10.59 -29.02 -24.09
C LEU A 346 -11.01 -27.55 -24.16
N ALA A 347 -10.11 -26.68 -24.63
CA ALA A 347 -10.42 -25.28 -24.85
C ALA A 347 -11.49 -25.09 -25.92
N LEU A 348 -11.34 -25.78 -27.06
CA LEU A 348 -12.34 -25.79 -28.15
C LEU A 348 -13.70 -26.36 -27.73
N LYS A 349 -13.72 -27.35 -26.84
CA LYS A 349 -14.95 -27.98 -26.37
C LYS A 349 -15.67 -27.20 -25.28
N HIS A 350 -14.96 -26.48 -24.43
CA HIS A 350 -15.55 -25.85 -23.25
C HIS A 350 -15.24 -24.35 -23.13
N THR A 351 -13.99 -23.92 -23.27
CA THR A 351 -13.62 -22.51 -23.02
C THR A 351 -14.27 -21.59 -24.06
N TRP A 352 -13.98 -21.82 -25.33
CA TRP A 352 -14.44 -20.93 -26.39
C TRP A 352 -15.94 -20.94 -26.61
N PRO A 353 -16.66 -22.09 -26.52
CA PRO A 353 -18.12 -22.08 -26.51
C PRO A 353 -18.70 -21.26 -25.36
N THR A 354 -18.15 -21.40 -24.14
CA THR A 354 -18.56 -20.57 -22.98
C THR A 354 -18.32 -19.09 -23.22
N VAL A 355 -17.25 -18.72 -23.95
CA VAL A 355 -17.02 -17.32 -24.34
C VAL A 355 -18.13 -16.86 -25.29
N VAL A 356 -18.49 -17.60 -26.32
CA VAL A 356 -19.59 -17.24 -27.26
C VAL A 356 -20.90 -17.08 -26.48
N GLU A 357 -21.24 -18.04 -25.61
CA GLU A 357 -22.45 -17.96 -24.76
C GLU A 357 -22.41 -16.71 -23.86
N TRP A 358 -21.23 -16.35 -23.30
CA TRP A 358 -21.06 -15.17 -22.51
C TRP A 358 -21.29 -13.88 -23.30
N LEU A 359 -20.74 -13.79 -24.53
CA LEU A 359 -20.93 -12.61 -25.38
C LEU A 359 -22.44 -12.45 -25.70
N LEU A 360 -23.14 -13.51 -26.07
CA LEU A 360 -24.59 -13.49 -26.31
C LEU A 360 -25.38 -13.12 -25.06
N PHE A 361 -24.99 -13.64 -23.90
CA PHE A 361 -25.63 -13.30 -22.62
C PHE A 361 -25.47 -11.81 -22.29
N GLN A 362 -24.28 -11.20 -22.49
CA GLN A 362 -24.04 -9.79 -22.28
C GLN A 362 -24.81 -8.88 -23.26
N GLU A 363 -25.25 -9.43 -24.40
CA GLU A 363 -26.12 -8.73 -25.36
C GLU A 363 -27.61 -8.97 -25.14
N GLY A 364 -27.97 -9.77 -24.13
CA GLY A 364 -29.37 -10.17 -23.90
C GLY A 364 -29.95 -11.11 -24.93
N LYS A 365 -29.09 -11.79 -25.75
CA LYS A 365 -29.45 -12.73 -26.81
C LYS A 365 -29.37 -14.19 -26.39
N GLY A 366 -28.87 -14.46 -25.19
CA GLY A 366 -28.68 -15.83 -24.68
C GLY A 366 -28.84 -15.89 -23.16
N GLU A 367 -28.92 -17.12 -22.66
CA GLU A 367 -28.90 -17.38 -21.22
C GLU A 367 -27.46 -17.31 -20.68
N ARG A 368 -27.33 -17.19 -19.35
CA ARG A 368 -26.03 -17.24 -18.69
C ARG A 368 -25.34 -18.57 -19.00
N PRO A 369 -24.04 -18.54 -19.36
CA PRO A 369 -23.28 -19.77 -19.68
C PRO A 369 -23.39 -20.83 -18.58
N ALA A 370 -23.67 -22.06 -18.92
CA ALA A 370 -23.89 -23.16 -17.97
C ALA A 370 -22.65 -23.43 -17.07
N LEU A 371 -21.45 -23.24 -17.62
CA LEU A 371 -20.20 -23.38 -16.87
C LEU A 371 -19.88 -22.19 -15.97
N SER A 372 -20.53 -21.04 -16.14
CA SER A 372 -20.28 -19.86 -15.35
C SER A 372 -21.07 -19.86 -14.03
N ARG A 373 -20.38 -19.49 -12.93
CA ARG A 373 -20.97 -19.26 -11.61
C ARG A 373 -20.80 -17.80 -11.22
N ALA A 374 -21.84 -17.18 -10.67
CA ALA A 374 -21.71 -15.85 -10.09
C ALA A 374 -20.81 -15.93 -8.84
N SER A 375 -19.93 -14.98 -8.69
CA SER A 375 -19.05 -14.88 -7.51
C SER A 375 -19.49 -13.70 -6.68
N LEU A 376 -19.87 -13.92 -5.43
CA LEU A 376 -20.12 -12.84 -4.48
C LEU A 376 -18.80 -12.41 -3.83
N ALA A 377 -18.60 -11.10 -3.60
CA ALA A 377 -17.41 -10.56 -2.94
C ALA A 377 -17.21 -11.13 -1.51
N THR A 378 -18.30 -11.59 -0.89
CA THR A 378 -18.35 -12.19 0.44
C THR A 378 -18.27 -13.71 0.47
N GLU A 379 -18.19 -14.41 -0.67
CA GLU A 379 -17.82 -15.83 -0.64
C GLU A 379 -16.40 -15.91 -0.12
N GLN A 380 -16.29 -16.09 1.20
CA GLN A 380 -15.07 -16.56 1.84
C GLN A 380 -14.60 -17.74 1.01
N THR A 381 -13.34 -17.75 0.66
CA THR A 381 -12.68 -18.92 0.10
C THR A 381 -13.05 -20.06 1.03
N GLU A 382 -13.95 -20.97 0.58
CA GLU A 382 -14.11 -22.23 1.27
C GLU A 382 -12.70 -22.75 1.44
N SER A 383 -12.28 -22.85 2.68
CA SER A 383 -11.08 -23.54 3.08
C SER A 383 -11.08 -24.83 2.27
N ALA A 384 -10.19 -24.87 1.27
CA ALA A 384 -10.01 -26.07 0.50
C ALA A 384 -9.79 -27.18 1.54
N THR A 385 -10.74 -28.06 1.66
CA THR A 385 -10.64 -29.27 2.47
C THR A 385 -9.29 -29.87 2.11
N GLU A 386 -8.40 -29.93 3.08
CA GLU A 386 -7.02 -30.38 2.89
C GLU A 386 -7.03 -31.70 2.12
N PRO A 387 -6.29 -31.82 1.01
CA PRO A 387 -5.99 -33.11 0.44
C PRO A 387 -5.16 -33.89 1.46
N ARG A 388 -5.58 -35.11 1.72
CA ARG A 388 -5.05 -36.04 2.71
C ARG A 388 -3.52 -36.08 2.79
N LEU A 389 -3.03 -36.30 3.99
CA LEU A 389 -1.67 -36.36 4.51
C LEU A 389 -0.59 -37.04 3.63
N GLU A 390 -0.93 -37.79 2.61
CA GLU A 390 0.05 -38.53 1.79
C GLU A 390 0.79 -37.69 0.74
N GLN A 391 0.21 -36.55 0.30
CA GLN A 391 0.91 -35.64 -0.63
C GLN A 391 1.85 -34.64 0.10
N ASN A 392 1.70 -34.48 1.40
CA ASN A 392 2.51 -33.54 2.18
C ASN A 392 3.93 -34.04 2.50
N LEU A 393 4.18 -35.35 2.42
CA LEU A 393 5.50 -35.93 2.75
C LEU A 393 6.55 -35.68 1.67
N GLU A 394 6.18 -35.75 0.40
CA GLU A 394 7.10 -35.46 -0.72
C GLU A 394 7.44 -33.97 -0.84
N ASP A 395 6.47 -33.09 -0.59
CA ASP A 395 6.67 -31.63 -0.57
C ASP A 395 7.50 -31.17 0.64
N VAL A 396 7.34 -31.83 1.79
CA VAL A 396 8.15 -31.59 2.99
C VAL A 396 9.61 -32.03 2.78
N GLU A 397 9.83 -33.16 2.12
CA GLU A 397 11.18 -33.67 1.86
C GLU A 397 11.95 -32.80 0.84
N TYR A 398 11.27 -32.28 -0.19
CA TYR A 398 11.87 -31.37 -1.16
C TYR A 398 12.25 -30.02 -0.51
N ASN A 399 11.32 -29.45 0.28
CA ASN A 399 11.57 -28.19 0.99
C ASN A 399 12.60 -28.32 2.11
N ALA A 400 12.66 -29.48 2.77
CA ALA A 400 13.67 -29.76 3.79
C ALA A 400 15.09 -29.86 3.20
N ARG A 401 15.25 -30.42 2.00
CA ARG A 401 16.54 -30.46 1.31
C ARG A 401 17.05 -29.10 0.89
N LEU A 402 16.13 -28.22 0.41
CA LEU A 402 16.47 -26.83 0.05
C LEU A 402 16.86 -25.99 1.27
N LEU A 403 16.26 -26.26 2.44
CA LEU A 403 16.55 -25.58 3.71
C LEU A 403 17.82 -26.12 4.40
N LEU A 404 18.14 -27.39 4.23
CA LEU A 404 19.33 -28.03 4.84
C LEU A 404 20.65 -27.55 4.20
N ASP A 405 20.65 -27.18 2.93
CA ASP A 405 21.84 -26.64 2.27
C ASP A 405 22.13 -25.18 2.64
N THR A 406 21.10 -24.45 3.12
CA THR A 406 21.24 -23.04 3.55
C THR A 406 21.45 -22.86 5.06
N ALA A 407 21.20 -23.87 5.88
CA ALA A 407 21.03 -23.73 7.35
C ALA A 407 22.03 -24.54 8.20
N LYS A 408 23.23 -24.87 7.72
CA LYS A 408 24.25 -25.56 8.54
C LYS A 408 24.80 -24.76 9.73
N GLY A 409 24.29 -23.53 9.96
CA GLY A 409 24.75 -22.63 11.03
C GLY A 409 23.82 -22.40 12.21
N THR A 410 22.54 -22.81 12.16
CA THR A 410 21.55 -22.42 13.20
C THR A 410 20.68 -23.56 13.75
N ALA A 411 21.01 -24.81 13.48
CA ALA A 411 20.15 -25.97 13.80
C ALA A 411 20.01 -26.33 15.30
N ASP A 412 20.90 -25.86 16.17
CA ASP A 412 20.87 -26.26 17.60
C ASP A 412 19.94 -25.45 18.49
N LEU A 413 19.48 -24.27 18.06
CA LEU A 413 18.56 -23.43 18.86
C LEU A 413 17.08 -23.76 18.62
N VAL A 414 16.74 -24.34 17.48
CA VAL A 414 15.32 -24.59 17.11
C VAL A 414 14.77 -25.90 17.69
N ARG A 415 15.63 -26.85 18.10
CA ARG A 415 15.20 -28.20 18.50
C ARG A 415 14.57 -28.30 19.89
N LYS A 416 14.58 -27.23 20.70
CA LYS A 416 14.05 -27.24 22.10
C LYS A 416 12.69 -26.59 22.29
N SER A 417 12.01 -26.08 21.26
CA SER A 417 10.78 -25.29 21.43
C SER A 417 9.63 -25.64 20.48
N VAL A 418 9.52 -26.87 19.99
CA VAL A 418 8.40 -27.28 19.12
C VAL A 418 7.28 -27.92 19.93
N GLY A 419 6.28 -27.15 20.25
CA GLY A 419 5.02 -27.59 20.86
C GLY A 419 4.10 -26.38 21.09
N GLY A 420 3.30 -25.97 20.10
CA GLY A 420 2.13 -25.09 20.32
C GLY A 420 2.28 -23.60 20.09
N PHE A 421 3.38 -23.08 19.48
CA PHE A 421 3.64 -21.62 19.39
C PHE A 421 3.92 -21.08 17.96
N THR A 422 3.52 -21.75 16.90
CA THR A 422 4.00 -21.40 15.55
C THR A 422 3.53 -20.05 15.01
N HIS A 423 2.33 -19.59 15.34
CA HIS A 423 1.80 -18.31 14.80
C HIS A 423 2.34 -17.07 15.53
N THR A 424 2.58 -17.18 16.84
CA THR A 424 3.06 -16.05 17.66
C THR A 424 4.57 -15.83 17.51
N VAL A 425 5.34 -16.89 17.29
CA VAL A 425 6.81 -16.82 17.16
C VAL A 425 7.23 -16.24 15.81
N THR A 426 6.52 -16.56 14.73
CA THR A 426 6.81 -16.04 13.38
C THR A 426 6.55 -14.54 13.26
N SER A 427 5.44 -14.03 13.80
CA SER A 427 5.17 -12.59 13.82
C SER A 427 6.17 -11.82 14.70
N MET A 428 6.67 -12.45 15.76
CA MET A 428 7.68 -11.90 16.66
C MET A 428 9.06 -11.77 15.97
N PHE A 429 9.47 -12.72 15.12
CA PHE A 429 10.73 -12.65 14.39
C PHE A 429 10.71 -11.61 13.25
N ASP A 430 9.58 -11.43 12.55
CA ASP A 430 9.44 -10.38 11.53
C ASP A 430 9.45 -9.00 12.15
N ASN A 431 8.75 -8.83 13.26
CA ASN A 431 8.80 -7.60 14.03
C ASN A 431 10.23 -7.28 14.46
N LEU A 432 11.00 -8.25 14.94
CA LEU A 432 12.40 -8.08 15.34
C LEU A 432 13.30 -7.67 14.15
N ARG A 433 13.13 -8.24 12.97
CA ARG A 433 13.97 -7.95 11.79
C ARG A 433 13.89 -6.47 11.36
N TYR A 434 12.71 -5.87 11.41
CA TYR A 434 12.50 -4.47 11.02
C TYR A 434 12.63 -3.51 12.20
N GLN A 435 12.27 -3.93 13.40
CA GLN A 435 12.32 -3.10 14.60
C GLN A 435 13.74 -2.96 15.13
N VAL A 436 14.47 -4.06 15.27
CA VAL A 436 15.82 -4.06 15.87
C VAL A 436 16.80 -3.14 15.12
N PRO A 437 16.94 -3.16 13.79
CA PRO A 437 17.86 -2.26 13.10
C PRO A 437 17.48 -0.77 13.26
N ARG A 438 16.19 -0.45 13.33
CA ARG A 438 15.71 0.93 13.49
C ARG A 438 15.91 1.43 14.92
N LEU A 439 15.59 0.61 15.92
CA LEU A 439 15.84 0.93 17.32
C LEU A 439 17.35 1.02 17.61
N ALA A 440 18.16 0.08 17.09
CA ALA A 440 19.62 0.14 17.19
C ALA A 440 20.23 1.37 16.48
N ARG A 441 19.58 1.89 15.41
CA ARG A 441 19.99 3.14 14.79
C ARG A 441 19.71 4.32 15.72
N LEU A 442 18.58 4.33 16.43
CA LEU A 442 18.24 5.37 17.41
C LEU A 442 19.25 5.43 18.56
N GLU A 443 19.65 4.28 19.09
CA GLU A 443 20.64 4.19 20.18
C GLU A 443 22.03 4.74 19.78
N ARG A 444 22.35 4.77 18.47
CA ARG A 444 23.63 5.27 17.94
C ARG A 444 23.60 6.76 17.58
N ILE A 445 22.46 7.42 17.70
CA ILE A 445 22.34 8.86 17.41
C ILE A 445 22.84 9.65 18.62
N ASP A 446 24.01 10.25 18.49
CA ASP A 446 24.55 11.23 19.42
C ASP A 446 24.28 12.67 18.95
N ALA A 447 24.71 13.67 19.75
CA ALA A 447 24.46 15.09 19.46
C ALA A 447 25.04 15.57 18.12
N GLU A 448 26.14 14.98 17.67
CA GLU A 448 26.87 15.35 16.46
C GLU A 448 26.45 14.55 15.23
N THR A 449 25.66 13.49 15.41
CA THR A 449 25.18 12.64 14.32
C THR A 449 24.35 13.44 13.34
N GLN A 450 24.68 13.36 12.04
CA GLN A 450 23.87 13.96 10.98
C GLN A 450 22.59 13.13 10.78
N VAL A 451 21.46 13.74 11.03
CA VAL A 451 20.13 13.18 10.84
C VAL A 451 19.13 14.31 10.59
N SER A 452 18.32 14.20 9.57
CA SER A 452 17.28 15.20 9.26
C SER A 452 16.30 14.68 8.21
N VAL A 453 15.15 15.34 8.08
CA VAL A 453 14.13 15.04 7.04
C VAL A 453 14.74 15.06 5.63
N GLY A 454 15.53 16.11 5.34
CA GLY A 454 16.17 16.27 4.03
C GLY A 454 17.21 15.20 3.72
N LEU A 455 17.97 14.76 4.73
CA LEU A 455 18.96 13.69 4.60
C LEU A 455 18.29 12.34 4.38
N GLU A 456 17.25 12.02 5.15
CA GLU A 456 16.53 10.74 4.99
C GLU A 456 15.89 10.63 3.61
N LEU A 457 15.27 11.72 3.11
CA LEU A 457 14.72 11.75 1.75
C LEU A 457 15.81 11.51 0.68
N ALA A 458 16.96 12.16 0.80
CA ALA A 458 18.09 11.96 -0.12
C ALA A 458 18.61 10.51 -0.08
N GLN A 459 18.68 9.89 1.10
CA GLN A 459 19.09 8.50 1.26
C GLN A 459 18.07 7.52 0.64
N GLN A 460 16.78 7.75 0.81
CA GLN A 460 15.73 6.94 0.18
C GLN A 460 15.74 7.11 -1.35
N ALA A 461 15.89 8.34 -1.83
CA ALA A 461 16.01 8.60 -3.29
C ALA A 461 17.24 7.91 -3.90
N ALA A 462 18.35 7.84 -3.18
CA ALA A 462 19.54 7.10 -3.63
C ALA A 462 19.34 5.58 -3.62
N ARG A 463 18.59 5.03 -2.63
CA ARG A 463 18.34 3.59 -2.50
C ARG A 463 17.28 3.07 -3.46
N ASN A 464 16.22 3.84 -3.70
CA ASN A 464 15.07 3.45 -4.51
C ASN A 464 14.53 4.63 -5.32
N PRO A 465 15.29 5.15 -6.31
CA PRO A 465 14.95 6.37 -7.05
C PRO A 465 13.60 6.30 -7.77
N GLN A 466 13.27 5.14 -8.34
CA GLN A 466 12.03 4.93 -9.09
C GLN A 466 10.84 4.52 -8.21
N GLY A 467 11.09 4.17 -6.95
CA GLY A 467 10.04 3.84 -5.99
C GLY A 467 9.10 5.02 -5.79
N THR A 468 7.81 4.75 -5.67
CA THR A 468 6.81 5.79 -5.39
C THR A 468 7.01 6.33 -3.97
N PHE A 469 7.15 7.64 -3.82
CA PHE A 469 7.21 8.31 -2.53
C PHE A 469 5.84 8.77 -2.08
N PHE A 470 5.15 9.57 -2.89
CA PHE A 470 3.80 10.00 -2.53
C PHE A 470 2.80 9.92 -3.68
N LEU A 471 1.55 9.76 -3.28
CA LEU A 471 0.36 9.66 -4.09
C LEU A 471 -0.54 10.86 -3.78
N TRP A 472 -0.93 11.61 -4.79
CA TRP A 472 -1.70 12.84 -4.63
C TRP A 472 -2.64 13.05 -5.81
N GLN A 473 -3.94 13.22 -5.55
CA GLN A 473 -4.96 13.48 -6.56
C GLN A 473 -4.89 12.51 -7.76
N GLY A 474 -4.69 11.21 -7.46
CA GLY A 474 -4.60 10.16 -8.46
C GLY A 474 -3.27 10.08 -9.22
N ARG A 475 -2.27 10.90 -8.87
CA ARG A 475 -0.93 10.85 -9.43
C ARG A 475 0.08 10.26 -8.45
N ALA A 476 1.09 9.59 -9.02
CA ALA A 476 2.22 9.05 -8.29
C ALA A 476 3.49 9.84 -8.59
N HIS A 477 4.29 10.10 -7.55
CA HIS A 477 5.57 10.78 -7.65
C HIS A 477 6.65 9.92 -7.02
N SER A 478 7.76 9.72 -7.74
CA SER A 478 8.88 8.90 -7.29
C SER A 478 9.73 9.63 -6.25
N TYR A 479 10.58 8.86 -5.54
CA TYR A 479 11.60 9.44 -4.67
C TYR A 479 12.58 10.35 -5.44
N ALA A 480 12.95 9.97 -6.67
CA ALA A 480 13.81 10.80 -7.52
C ALA A 480 13.14 12.13 -7.91
N ASP A 481 11.83 12.11 -8.22
CA ASP A 481 11.09 13.33 -8.54
C ASP A 481 11.01 14.27 -7.33
N ALA A 482 10.73 13.69 -6.15
CA ALA A 482 10.67 14.44 -4.90
C ALA A 482 12.04 15.05 -4.56
N ASP A 483 13.12 14.28 -4.66
CA ASP A 483 14.48 14.76 -4.40
C ASP A 483 14.90 15.89 -5.36
N ARG A 484 14.62 15.71 -6.65
CA ARG A 484 14.83 16.76 -7.68
C ARG A 484 14.05 18.04 -7.35
N ARG A 485 12.76 17.91 -6.99
CA ARG A 485 11.93 19.06 -6.60
C ARG A 485 12.49 19.75 -5.36
N VAL A 486 12.92 19.01 -4.36
CA VAL A 486 13.55 19.56 -3.14
C VAL A 486 14.82 20.32 -3.50
N ASN A 487 15.67 19.80 -4.39
CA ASN A 487 16.86 20.49 -4.87
C ASN A 487 16.54 21.81 -5.59
N TYR A 488 15.47 21.85 -6.38
CA TYR A 488 14.99 23.07 -7.03
C TYR A 488 14.48 24.10 -6.01
N VAL A 489 13.72 23.63 -5.00
CA VAL A 489 13.25 24.51 -3.92
C VAL A 489 14.44 25.07 -3.13
N VAL A 490 15.47 24.27 -2.82
CA VAL A 490 16.71 24.73 -2.15
C VAL A 490 17.36 25.86 -2.95
N ARG A 491 17.51 25.71 -4.26
CA ARG A 491 18.08 26.78 -5.12
C ARG A 491 17.22 28.03 -5.10
N GLY A 492 15.91 27.91 -5.19
CA GLY A 492 14.97 29.02 -5.06
C GLY A 492 15.09 29.74 -3.70
N LEU A 493 15.19 29.00 -2.60
CA LEU A 493 15.39 29.56 -1.25
C LEU A 493 16.72 30.31 -1.14
N ILE A 494 17.80 29.76 -1.70
CA ILE A 494 19.12 30.43 -1.77
C ILE A 494 19.02 31.75 -2.54
N ALA A 495 18.34 31.77 -3.70
CA ALA A 495 18.11 32.99 -4.45
C ALA A 495 17.29 34.04 -3.70
N CYS A 496 16.41 33.60 -2.79
CA CYS A 496 15.65 34.44 -1.86
C CYS A 496 16.40 34.73 -0.55
N HIS A 497 17.70 34.49 -0.48
CA HIS A 497 18.59 34.80 0.64
C HIS A 497 18.35 34.00 1.93
N VAL A 498 17.68 32.84 1.86
CA VAL A 498 17.55 31.94 2.99
C VAL A 498 18.91 31.31 3.31
N LYS A 499 19.31 31.33 4.59
CA LYS A 499 20.59 30.84 5.09
C LYS A 499 20.38 29.77 6.18
N PRO A 500 21.40 28.96 6.51
CA PRO A 500 21.35 28.06 7.66
C PRO A 500 20.95 28.77 8.96
N ALA A 501 20.25 28.05 9.83
CA ALA A 501 19.71 28.50 11.10
C ALA A 501 18.63 29.60 11.06
N MET A 502 18.34 30.20 9.89
CA MET A 502 17.19 31.12 9.74
C MET A 502 15.88 30.42 10.08
N ARG A 503 14.95 31.16 10.66
CA ARG A 503 13.60 30.68 11.00
C ARG A 503 12.63 31.08 9.91
N VAL A 504 12.20 30.11 9.14
CA VAL A 504 11.33 30.31 7.98
C VAL A 504 9.92 29.80 8.30
N GLY A 505 8.95 30.71 8.28
CA GLY A 505 7.54 30.38 8.47
C GLY A 505 7.02 29.61 7.25
N VAL A 506 6.19 28.60 7.49
CA VAL A 506 5.50 27.82 6.45
C VAL A 506 4.00 27.89 6.71
N LEU A 507 3.27 28.67 5.91
CA LEU A 507 1.83 28.88 5.98
C LEU A 507 1.19 28.31 4.70
N MET A 508 0.94 27.00 4.69
CA MET A 508 0.49 26.27 3.50
C MET A 508 -0.54 25.21 3.86
N ASN A 509 -1.43 24.91 2.93
CA ASN A 509 -2.33 23.76 3.03
C ASN A 509 -1.56 22.43 2.90
N GLY A 510 -2.16 21.34 3.38
CA GLY A 510 -1.60 19.99 3.28
C GLY A 510 -1.51 19.52 1.82
N ARG A 511 -0.31 19.61 1.23
CA ARG A 511 -0.02 19.25 -0.18
C ARG A 511 1.44 18.81 -0.38
N PRO A 512 1.79 18.15 -1.50
CA PRO A 512 3.18 17.73 -1.76
C PRO A 512 4.22 18.85 -1.68
N THR A 513 3.87 20.08 -2.07
CA THR A 513 4.76 21.25 -1.98
C THR A 513 5.17 21.55 -0.54
N TYR A 514 4.27 21.31 0.44
CA TYR A 514 4.58 21.45 1.86
C TYR A 514 5.77 20.57 2.26
N LEU A 515 5.73 19.28 1.86
CA LEU A 515 6.81 18.33 2.12
C LEU A 515 8.12 18.77 1.44
N SER A 516 8.03 19.29 0.22
CA SER A 516 9.20 19.80 -0.51
C SER A 516 9.83 21.00 0.19
N VAL A 517 9.02 21.91 0.73
CA VAL A 517 9.52 23.08 1.49
C VAL A 517 10.20 22.64 2.79
N VAL A 518 9.55 21.78 3.58
CA VAL A 518 10.13 21.30 4.85
C VAL A 518 11.44 20.54 4.60
N ALA A 519 11.49 19.66 3.61
CA ALA A 519 12.70 18.94 3.25
C ALA A 519 13.80 19.87 2.72
N ALA A 520 13.46 20.92 1.97
CA ALA A 520 14.41 21.90 1.44
C ALA A 520 15.00 22.76 2.55
N LEU A 521 14.19 23.24 3.51
CA LEU A 521 14.66 23.99 4.68
C LEU A 521 15.58 23.11 5.53
N SER A 522 15.20 21.85 5.76
CA SER A 522 16.04 20.87 6.43
C SER A 522 17.37 20.65 5.71
N ARG A 523 17.36 20.57 4.36
CA ARG A 523 18.56 20.40 3.51
C ARG A 523 19.49 21.60 3.56
N LEU A 524 18.95 22.78 3.77
CA LEU A 524 19.70 24.03 4.00
C LEU A 524 20.24 24.16 5.43
N GLY A 525 19.69 23.41 6.39
CA GLY A 525 19.94 23.61 7.81
C GLY A 525 19.18 24.83 8.38
N ALA A 526 18.11 25.27 7.74
CA ALA A 526 17.17 26.27 8.23
C ALA A 526 16.07 25.63 9.09
N VAL A 527 15.41 26.41 9.92
CA VAL A 527 14.34 25.96 10.82
C VAL A 527 12.98 26.24 10.19
N ALA A 528 12.16 25.20 10.02
CA ALA A 528 10.79 25.36 9.56
C ALA A 528 9.84 25.67 10.71
N VAL A 529 9.23 26.86 10.70
CA VAL A 529 8.20 27.28 11.67
C VAL A 529 6.83 27.03 11.04
N LEU A 530 6.15 25.98 11.50
CA LEU A 530 4.96 25.43 10.85
C LEU A 530 3.70 26.12 11.36
N ILE A 531 3.10 26.95 10.52
CA ILE A 531 1.95 27.79 10.86
C ILE A 531 0.69 27.20 10.26
N SER A 532 -0.32 26.96 11.10
CA SER A 532 -1.60 26.42 10.63
C SER A 532 -2.30 27.39 9.67
N PRO A 533 -2.78 26.89 8.52
CA PRO A 533 -3.67 27.65 7.66
C PRO A 533 -5.07 27.85 8.30
N ASP A 534 -5.42 27.11 9.34
CA ASP A 534 -6.65 27.30 10.10
C ASP A 534 -6.53 28.48 11.09
N ALA A 535 -7.23 29.58 10.78
CA ALA A 535 -7.21 30.79 11.59
C ALA A 535 -7.80 30.61 12.99
N ALA A 536 -8.66 29.59 13.19
CA ALA A 536 -9.28 29.30 14.48
C ALA A 536 -8.26 28.74 15.49
N ARG A 537 -7.16 28.16 15.03
CA ARG A 537 -6.13 27.59 15.91
C ARG A 537 -5.19 28.65 16.47
N ILE A 538 -4.59 29.47 15.60
CA ILE A 538 -3.68 30.56 15.99
C ILE A 538 -3.59 31.58 14.86
N SER A 539 -3.57 32.86 15.20
CA SER A 539 -3.36 33.89 14.19
C SER A 539 -1.95 33.80 13.61
N ALA A 540 -1.83 33.85 12.27
CA ALA A 540 -0.56 33.75 11.57
C ALA A 540 0.44 34.84 12.02
N LYS A 541 -0.05 36.07 12.31
CA LYS A 541 0.74 37.19 12.87
C LYS A 541 1.36 36.81 14.22
N HIS A 542 0.58 36.19 15.11
CA HIS A 542 1.05 35.80 16.43
C HIS A 542 2.05 34.62 16.32
N ALA A 543 1.76 33.63 15.48
CA ALA A 543 2.68 32.53 15.24
C ALA A 543 4.02 32.97 14.65
N CYS A 544 4.00 33.93 13.72
CA CYS A 544 5.25 34.52 13.18
C CYS A 544 6.09 35.22 14.28
N ALA A 545 5.43 35.98 15.14
CA ALA A 545 6.12 36.66 16.25
C ALA A 545 6.70 35.67 17.26
N LEU A 546 5.90 34.70 17.70
CA LEU A 546 6.29 33.67 18.67
C LEU A 546 7.37 32.72 18.14
N GLY A 547 7.31 32.39 16.86
CA GLY A 547 8.30 31.59 16.14
C GLY A 547 9.56 32.35 15.76
N ALA A 548 9.58 33.69 15.95
CA ALA A 548 10.64 34.60 15.49
C ALA A 548 10.95 34.39 13.98
N VAL A 549 9.91 34.44 13.16
CA VAL A 549 9.98 34.18 11.71
C VAL A 549 10.72 35.34 11.03
N GLU A 550 11.70 35.03 10.18
CA GLU A 550 12.50 35.98 9.40
C GLU A 550 12.01 36.11 7.95
N ILE A 551 11.52 34.99 7.39
CA ILE A 551 10.93 34.89 6.04
C ILE A 551 9.69 34.01 6.15
N LEU A 552 8.61 34.36 5.44
CA LEU A 552 7.38 33.57 5.41
C LEU A 552 7.15 32.96 4.02
N ILE A 553 6.97 31.64 3.96
CA ILE A 553 6.59 30.91 2.74
C ILE A 553 5.10 30.59 2.82
N ALA A 554 4.37 30.82 1.74
CA ALA A 554 2.95 30.49 1.61
C ALA A 554 2.68 29.76 0.29
N ASP A 555 1.55 29.04 0.22
CA ASP A 555 0.97 28.64 -1.04
C ASP A 555 0.13 29.80 -1.64
N PRO A 556 -0.27 29.73 -2.91
CA PRO A 556 -1.04 30.78 -3.55
C PRO A 556 -2.33 31.15 -2.83
N GLU A 557 -3.00 30.15 -2.23
CA GLU A 557 -4.28 30.30 -1.52
C GLU A 557 -4.11 31.09 -0.20
N ASN A 558 -2.95 30.97 0.43
CA ASN A 558 -2.64 31.67 1.67
C ASN A 558 -1.76 32.92 1.47
N ALA A 559 -1.40 33.28 0.23
CA ALA A 559 -0.48 34.38 -0.07
C ALA A 559 -0.95 35.75 0.45
N GLU A 560 -2.24 36.06 0.28
CA GLU A 560 -2.83 37.33 0.78
C GLU A 560 -2.79 37.39 2.30
N ARG A 561 -3.19 36.31 2.97
CA ARG A 561 -3.12 36.19 4.42
C ARG A 561 -1.69 36.28 4.96
N ALA A 562 -0.73 35.66 4.26
CA ALA A 562 0.68 35.74 4.62
C ALA A 562 1.17 37.19 4.56
N ARG A 563 0.82 37.91 3.47
CA ARG A 563 1.22 39.32 3.29
C ARG A 563 0.60 40.25 4.35
N GLN A 564 -0.64 40.01 4.73
CA GLN A 564 -1.33 40.79 5.79
C GLN A 564 -0.78 40.49 7.19
N SER A 565 -0.32 39.26 7.43
CA SER A 565 0.13 38.81 8.74
C SER A 565 1.61 39.05 9.03
N PHE A 566 2.43 39.28 7.98
CA PHE A 566 3.89 39.39 8.09
C PHE A 566 4.46 40.58 7.33
N GLN A 567 5.31 41.37 8.00
CA GLN A 567 5.89 42.58 7.42
C GLN A 567 7.20 42.32 6.65
N GLY A 568 7.82 41.16 6.81
CA GLY A 568 9.05 40.77 6.14
C GLY A 568 8.81 40.20 4.74
N ALA A 569 9.81 39.53 4.17
CA ALA A 569 9.73 38.91 2.86
C ALA A 569 8.74 37.73 2.88
N VAL A 570 7.78 37.76 1.95
CA VAL A 570 6.82 36.67 1.72
C VAL A 570 7.14 36.02 0.38
N LEU A 571 7.38 34.70 0.42
CA LEU A 571 7.65 33.86 -0.73
C LEU A 571 6.41 33.02 -1.04
N VAL A 572 6.10 32.85 -2.31
CA VAL A 572 4.96 31.99 -2.71
C VAL A 572 5.47 30.82 -3.54
N LEU A 573 5.10 29.60 -3.13
CA LEU A 573 5.48 28.35 -3.79
C LEU A 573 4.27 27.43 -3.94
N GLY A 574 4.15 26.74 -5.09
CA GLY A 574 3.06 25.82 -5.43
C GLY A 574 2.13 26.42 -6.49
N GLY A 575 1.27 25.56 -7.07
CA GLY A 575 0.35 25.93 -8.14
C GLY A 575 0.98 25.99 -9.54
N GLY A 576 2.27 25.61 -9.67
CA GLY A 576 2.99 25.62 -10.96
C GLY A 576 3.39 27.00 -11.47
N SER A 577 4.03 27.04 -12.64
CA SER A 577 4.56 28.28 -13.27
C SER A 577 3.55 29.02 -14.18
N GLY A 578 2.30 28.55 -14.24
CA GLY A 578 1.25 29.18 -15.07
C GLY A 578 0.90 30.60 -14.61
N PRO A 579 0.23 31.40 -15.49
CA PRO A 579 -0.23 32.73 -15.12
C PRO A 579 -1.14 32.71 -13.89
N ARG A 580 -0.78 33.48 -12.88
CA ARG A 580 -1.56 33.59 -11.63
C ARG A 580 -1.46 35.01 -11.06
N GLN A 581 -2.51 35.44 -10.38
CA GLN A 581 -2.49 36.70 -9.67
C GLN A 581 -2.04 36.45 -8.22
N LEU A 582 -0.95 37.08 -7.84
CA LEU A 582 -0.44 37.07 -6.47
C LEU A 582 -0.50 38.50 -5.91
N PRO A 583 -0.59 38.66 -4.56
CA PRO A 583 -0.56 39.97 -3.92
C PRO A 583 0.72 40.74 -4.25
N ASP A 584 0.63 42.07 -4.24
CA ASP A 584 1.81 42.92 -4.43
C ASP A 584 2.84 42.71 -3.31
N GLY A 585 4.11 42.73 -3.68
CA GLY A 585 5.24 42.63 -2.75
C GLY A 585 5.55 41.21 -2.24
N VAL A 586 4.99 40.17 -2.90
CA VAL A 586 5.41 38.77 -2.68
C VAL A 586 6.35 38.33 -3.79
N VAL A 587 7.22 37.36 -3.49
CA VAL A 587 8.15 36.75 -4.45
C VAL A 587 7.56 35.43 -4.94
N ASP A 588 7.31 35.31 -6.25
CA ASP A 588 6.87 34.04 -6.86
C ASP A 588 8.06 33.12 -7.11
N MET A 589 8.24 32.12 -6.26
CA MET A 589 9.36 31.18 -6.36
C MET A 589 9.25 30.23 -7.57
N GLU A 590 8.07 30.02 -8.14
CA GLU A 590 7.91 29.16 -9.35
C GLU A 590 8.45 29.85 -10.62
N ARG A 591 8.74 31.17 -10.57
CA ARG A 591 9.36 31.92 -11.64
C ARG A 591 10.89 31.98 -11.56
N ILE A 592 11.48 31.48 -10.47
CA ILE A 592 12.93 31.41 -10.34
C ILE A 592 13.42 30.20 -11.12
N ASP A 593 14.30 30.42 -12.10
CA ASP A 593 14.98 29.33 -12.77
C ASP A 593 15.99 28.68 -11.82
N PRO A 594 15.75 27.45 -11.33
CA PRO A 594 16.63 26.83 -10.37
C PRO A 594 17.99 26.44 -10.96
N GLU A 595 18.07 26.21 -12.27
CA GLU A 595 19.32 25.85 -12.94
C GLU A 595 20.26 27.03 -13.12
N GLY A 596 19.71 28.24 -13.22
CA GLY A 596 20.46 29.50 -13.27
C GLY A 596 21.04 29.93 -11.91
N VAL A 597 20.61 29.32 -10.80
CA VAL A 597 21.10 29.69 -9.46
C VAL A 597 22.45 29.02 -9.15
N VAL A 598 23.50 29.84 -9.00
CA VAL A 598 24.80 29.37 -8.55
C VAL A 598 24.77 29.09 -7.06
N LEU A 599 25.18 27.88 -6.66
CA LEU A 599 25.26 27.51 -5.27
C LEU A 599 26.45 28.24 -4.60
N PRO A 600 26.23 28.94 -3.48
CA PRO A 600 27.29 29.67 -2.80
C PRO A 600 28.25 28.72 -2.07
N ASP A 601 29.49 29.17 -1.80
CA ASP A 601 30.55 28.41 -1.18
C ASP A 601 30.21 27.92 0.24
N TRP A 602 29.30 28.61 0.93
CA TRP A 602 28.82 28.20 2.26
C TRP A 602 27.82 27.05 2.23
N TYR A 603 27.18 26.79 1.09
CA TYR A 603 26.15 25.74 1.01
C TYR A 603 26.77 24.34 1.18
N ARG A 604 26.25 23.62 2.15
CA ARG A 604 26.52 22.18 2.36
C ARG A 604 25.19 21.47 2.48
N PRO A 605 24.89 20.45 1.67
CA PRO A 605 23.61 19.74 1.73
C PRO A 605 23.48 18.98 3.03
N ASN A 606 22.31 19.08 3.67
CA ASN A 606 21.96 18.35 4.89
C ASN A 606 22.96 18.54 6.05
N PRO A 607 23.27 19.77 6.46
CA PRO A 607 24.24 20.03 7.52
C PRO A 607 23.71 19.67 8.91
N GLY A 608 22.37 19.44 9.03
CA GLY A 608 21.68 19.29 10.32
C GLY A 608 22.19 18.12 11.16
N ARG A 609 22.59 18.43 12.39
CA ARG A 609 22.98 17.45 13.40
C ARG A 609 21.81 17.14 14.32
N ALA A 610 21.85 16.02 15.01
CA ALA A 610 20.78 15.57 15.90
C ALA A 610 20.35 16.65 16.92
N ARG A 611 21.31 17.40 17.48
CA ARG A 611 21.06 18.51 18.44
C ARG A 611 20.42 19.75 17.83
N ASP A 612 20.50 19.93 16.51
CA ASP A 612 20.07 21.18 15.87
C ASP A 612 18.54 21.30 15.85
N LEU A 613 18.03 22.52 16.05
CA LEU A 613 16.61 22.82 15.92
C LEU A 613 16.19 22.65 14.46
N ALA A 614 15.16 21.85 14.21
CA ALA A 614 14.66 21.55 12.87
C ALA A 614 13.29 22.19 12.60
N LEU A 615 12.35 22.03 13.55
CA LEU A 615 10.95 22.40 13.39
C LEU A 615 10.42 23.14 14.62
N VAL A 616 9.41 23.99 14.41
CA VAL A 616 8.62 24.61 15.47
C VAL A 616 7.14 24.38 15.16
N PHE A 617 6.43 23.75 16.10
CA PHE A 617 4.98 23.59 16.06
C PHE A 617 4.29 24.54 17.04
N PHE A 618 3.01 24.78 16.83
CA PHE A 618 2.19 25.56 17.74
C PHE A 618 1.06 24.72 18.31
N SER A 619 0.77 24.92 19.58
CA SER A 619 -0.40 24.40 20.27
C SER A 619 -1.07 25.52 21.04
N VAL A 620 -2.37 25.40 21.28
CA VAL A 620 -3.11 26.34 22.11
C VAL A 620 -3.44 25.62 23.42
N GLY A 621 -3.07 26.24 24.54
CA GLY A 621 -3.44 25.75 25.86
C GLY A 621 -4.88 26.09 26.20
N LYS A 622 -5.42 25.60 27.34
CA LYS A 622 -6.74 25.98 27.88
C LYS A 622 -6.89 27.44 28.26
N ASP A 623 -5.77 28.10 28.51
CA ASP A 623 -5.64 29.52 28.74
C ASP A 623 -5.77 30.36 27.46
N ASP A 624 -6.12 29.75 26.33
CA ASP A 624 -6.09 30.32 24.98
C ASP A 624 -4.77 30.93 24.57
N LEU A 625 -3.71 30.68 25.36
CA LEU A 625 -2.39 31.16 25.03
C LEU A 625 -1.65 30.19 24.11
N PRO A 626 -1.16 30.65 22.96
CA PRO A 626 -0.38 29.83 22.05
C PRO A 626 0.99 29.51 22.61
N ARG A 627 1.44 28.28 22.44
CA ARG A 627 2.73 27.77 22.86
C ARG A 627 3.51 27.26 21.68
N ALA A 628 4.82 27.56 21.61
CA ALA A 628 5.71 27.08 20.57
C ALA A 628 6.51 25.86 21.06
N THR A 629 6.31 24.72 20.43
CA THR A 629 7.08 23.49 20.71
C THR A 629 8.23 23.38 19.71
N ARG A 630 9.45 23.31 20.21
CA ARG A 630 10.68 23.22 19.43
C ARG A 630 11.08 21.75 19.25
N ILE A 631 11.38 21.33 18.03
CA ILE A 631 11.73 19.95 17.68
C ILE A 631 13.12 19.92 17.06
N SER A 632 14.05 19.20 17.70
CA SER A 632 15.37 18.92 17.13
C SER A 632 15.32 17.83 16.07
N ASN A 633 16.38 17.71 15.26
CA ASN A 633 16.49 16.60 14.32
C ASN A 633 16.49 15.23 15.05
N HIS A 634 17.08 15.13 16.23
CA HIS A 634 17.01 13.91 17.07
C HIS A 634 15.57 13.55 17.39
N ARG A 635 14.78 14.52 17.84
CA ARG A 635 13.40 14.29 18.19
C ARG A 635 12.56 13.87 16.98
N TRP A 636 12.78 14.50 15.83
CA TRP A 636 12.17 14.05 14.58
C TRP A 636 12.54 12.58 14.29
N ALA A 637 13.82 12.22 14.42
CA ALA A 637 14.29 10.86 14.16
C ALA A 637 13.65 9.84 15.11
N VAL A 638 13.55 10.15 16.41
CA VAL A 638 12.89 9.28 17.41
C VAL A 638 11.43 9.02 17.02
N ALA A 639 10.68 10.07 16.64
CA ALA A 639 9.29 9.91 16.22
C ALA A 639 9.17 9.12 14.90
N ALA A 640 9.99 9.43 13.89
CA ALA A 640 9.95 8.81 12.58
C ALA A 640 10.34 7.32 12.61
N TYR A 641 11.51 7.00 13.18
CA TYR A 641 11.96 5.60 13.30
C TYR A 641 11.11 4.80 14.28
N GLY A 642 10.63 5.42 15.37
CA GLY A 642 9.70 4.81 16.32
C GLY A 642 8.38 4.43 15.66
N ALA A 643 7.77 5.34 14.89
CA ALA A 643 6.54 5.08 14.14
C ALA A 643 6.73 3.98 13.10
N ALA A 644 7.85 4.04 12.33
CA ALA A 644 8.18 3.01 11.36
C ALA A 644 8.42 1.64 12.00
N ALA A 645 9.06 1.58 13.16
CA ALA A 645 9.29 0.34 13.88
C ALA A 645 8.00 -0.23 14.46
N ALA A 646 7.20 0.59 15.17
CA ALA A 646 5.96 0.15 15.82
C ALA A 646 4.94 -0.38 14.79
N SER A 647 4.82 0.27 13.63
CA SER A 647 3.92 -0.15 12.56
C SER A 647 4.54 -1.14 11.57
N THR A 648 5.79 -1.57 11.80
CA THR A 648 6.55 -2.47 10.91
C THR A 648 6.51 -2.05 9.45
N LEU A 649 6.70 -0.74 9.20
CA LEU A 649 6.62 -0.19 7.84
C LEU A 649 7.74 -0.72 6.95
N THR A 650 7.39 -1.02 5.71
CA THR A 650 8.30 -1.50 4.66
C THR A 650 8.04 -0.77 3.35
N VAL A 651 8.85 -1.00 2.35
CA VAL A 651 8.65 -0.47 0.98
C VAL A 651 7.33 -0.91 0.33
N LYS A 652 6.71 -1.99 0.85
CA LYS A 652 5.42 -2.50 0.38
C LYS A 652 4.23 -1.72 0.93
N ASP A 653 4.44 -1.00 2.03
CA ASP A 653 3.36 -0.29 2.70
C ASP A 653 3.03 1.04 2.02
N THR A 654 1.77 1.43 2.18
CA THR A 654 1.28 2.77 1.86
C THR A 654 0.63 3.35 3.12
N VAL A 655 1.18 4.44 3.61
CA VAL A 655 0.67 5.17 4.77
C VAL A 655 -0.35 6.19 4.31
N TYR A 656 -1.56 6.17 4.87
CA TYR A 656 -2.55 7.22 4.66
C TYR A 656 -2.28 8.40 5.58
N CYS A 657 -1.96 9.55 5.01
CA CYS A 657 -1.67 10.78 5.72
C CYS A 657 -2.80 11.80 5.53
N CYS A 658 -3.76 11.82 6.45
CA CYS A 658 -4.86 12.78 6.51
C CYS A 658 -4.75 13.74 7.69
N MET A 659 -3.75 13.54 8.56
CA MET A 659 -3.47 14.44 9.66
C MET A 659 -2.78 15.71 9.15
N PRO A 660 -3.09 16.89 9.72
CA PRO A 660 -2.47 18.15 9.31
C PRO A 660 -0.94 18.10 9.36
N LEU A 661 -0.29 18.59 8.31
CA LEU A 661 1.19 18.60 8.22
C LEU A 661 1.84 19.63 9.15
N ASP A 662 1.08 20.61 9.62
CA ASP A 662 1.45 21.56 10.67
C ASP A 662 1.31 20.98 12.09
N HIS A 663 1.02 19.69 12.21
CA HIS A 663 0.90 18.95 13.46
C HIS A 663 1.88 17.77 13.53
N ALA A 664 2.35 17.44 14.73
CA ALA A 664 3.31 16.37 14.97
C ALA A 664 2.84 15.00 14.42
N ALA A 665 1.55 14.66 14.57
CA ALA A 665 0.99 13.41 14.07
C ALA A 665 1.07 13.29 12.53
N GLY A 666 0.89 14.40 11.80
CA GLY A 666 1.03 14.41 10.34
C GLY A 666 2.49 14.33 9.91
N LEU A 667 3.33 15.27 10.36
CA LEU A 667 4.68 15.39 9.81
C LEU A 667 5.70 14.45 10.47
N LEU A 668 5.67 14.28 11.81
CA LEU A 668 6.67 13.43 12.48
C LEU A 668 6.29 11.94 12.41
N VAL A 669 5.02 11.62 12.65
CA VAL A 669 4.57 10.22 12.75
C VAL A 669 4.21 9.67 11.37
N SER A 670 3.23 10.28 10.67
CA SER A 670 2.76 9.74 9.39
C SER A 670 3.81 9.88 8.29
N VAL A 671 4.27 11.09 8.00
CA VAL A 671 5.27 11.36 6.94
C VAL A 671 6.64 10.85 7.36
N GLY A 672 7.08 11.16 8.59
CA GLY A 672 8.38 10.72 9.09
C GLY A 672 8.48 9.21 9.16
N GLY A 673 7.43 8.52 9.67
CA GLY A 673 7.35 7.06 9.73
C GLY A 673 7.43 6.42 8.35
N ALA A 674 6.65 6.92 7.39
CA ALA A 674 6.68 6.44 6.01
C ALA A 674 8.08 6.63 5.38
N LEU A 675 8.69 7.79 5.54
CA LEU A 675 10.02 8.09 5.02
C LEU A 675 11.08 7.18 5.63
N ALA A 676 11.08 7.01 6.96
CA ALA A 676 12.01 6.11 7.67
C ALA A 676 11.79 4.62 7.31
N GLY A 677 10.55 4.23 6.99
CA GLY A 677 10.18 2.90 6.53
C GLY A 677 10.49 2.62 5.07
N GLY A 678 10.72 3.67 4.26
CA GLY A 678 10.76 3.59 2.80
C GLY A 678 9.38 3.32 2.19
N ALA A 679 8.30 3.54 2.94
CA ALA A 679 6.92 3.34 2.52
C ALA A 679 6.41 4.50 1.65
N ARG A 680 5.33 4.25 0.90
CA ARG A 680 4.63 5.28 0.13
C ARG A 680 3.72 6.10 1.05
N ILE A 681 3.40 7.31 0.66
CA ILE A 681 2.46 8.19 1.36
C ILE A 681 1.27 8.47 0.44
N ALA A 682 0.07 8.09 0.87
CA ALA A 682 -1.16 8.57 0.28
C ALA A 682 -1.58 9.84 1.04
N LEU A 683 -1.32 10.99 0.43
CA LEU A 683 -1.62 12.28 1.06
C LEU A 683 -3.06 12.68 0.77
N ALA A 684 -3.83 12.98 1.80
CA ALA A 684 -5.20 13.48 1.71
C ALA A 684 -5.27 14.93 2.16
N GLU A 685 -6.15 15.72 1.56
CA GLU A 685 -6.38 17.13 1.96
C GLU A 685 -7.05 17.21 3.33
N ALA A 686 -8.01 16.30 3.56
CA ALA A 686 -8.74 16.16 4.82
C ALA A 686 -9.23 14.72 4.96
N PHE A 687 -9.58 14.34 6.17
CA PHE A 687 -10.24 13.07 6.45
C PHE A 687 -11.74 13.14 6.12
N GLU A 688 -12.17 12.29 5.18
CA GLU A 688 -13.56 12.20 4.73
C GLU A 688 -14.06 10.75 4.94
N PRO A 689 -14.83 10.44 6.00
CA PRO A 689 -15.20 9.06 6.35
C PRO A 689 -15.91 8.31 5.22
N THR A 690 -16.76 8.99 4.46
CA THR A 690 -17.54 8.41 3.35
C THR A 690 -16.69 8.05 2.13
N ARG A 691 -15.54 8.71 1.95
CA ARG A 691 -14.61 8.51 0.83
C ARG A 691 -13.39 7.67 1.21
N PHE A 692 -13.14 7.53 2.50
CA PHE A 692 -11.93 6.90 3.02
C PHE A 692 -11.65 5.51 2.42
N TRP A 693 -12.62 4.59 2.44
CA TRP A 693 -12.43 3.24 1.93
C TRP A 693 -12.21 3.18 0.42
N ALA A 694 -12.83 4.09 -0.34
CA ALA A 694 -12.58 4.22 -1.77
C ALA A 694 -11.14 4.72 -2.04
N GLU A 695 -10.65 5.67 -1.27
CA GLU A 695 -9.27 6.16 -1.35
C GLU A 695 -8.27 5.12 -0.87
N ALA A 696 -8.57 4.38 0.22
CA ALA A 696 -7.73 3.31 0.71
C ALA A 696 -7.51 2.22 -0.35
N ARG A 697 -8.56 1.81 -1.06
CA ARG A 697 -8.46 0.89 -2.19
C ARG A 697 -7.70 1.49 -3.37
N ARG A 698 -7.98 2.74 -3.72
CA ARG A 698 -7.33 3.43 -4.86
C ARG A 698 -5.83 3.53 -4.67
N TYR A 699 -5.38 3.91 -3.48
CA TYR A 699 -3.96 4.11 -3.19
C TYR A 699 -3.27 2.86 -2.65
N GLY A 700 -4.01 1.78 -2.39
CA GLY A 700 -3.47 0.56 -1.77
C GLY A 700 -2.95 0.84 -0.36
N VAL A 701 -3.71 1.57 0.45
CA VAL A 701 -3.35 1.95 1.82
C VAL A 701 -3.28 0.72 2.71
N THR A 702 -2.16 0.54 3.40
CA THR A 702 -1.95 -0.58 4.31
C THR A 702 -1.90 -0.16 5.78
N VAL A 703 -1.51 1.09 6.05
CA VAL A 703 -1.40 1.63 7.41
C VAL A 703 -2.05 3.02 7.47
N VAL A 704 -2.85 3.23 8.51
CA VAL A 704 -3.54 4.49 8.78
C VAL A 704 -3.10 5.01 10.15
N TYR A 705 -2.51 6.20 10.20
CA TYR A 705 -2.31 6.88 11.46
C TYR A 705 -3.55 7.71 11.80
N TYR A 706 -4.19 7.42 12.95
CA TYR A 706 -5.48 7.97 13.33
C TYR A 706 -5.46 8.82 14.61
N ALA A 707 -6.45 9.65 14.76
CA ALA A 707 -6.97 10.12 16.04
C ALA A 707 -8.30 9.41 16.34
N GLY A 708 -8.63 9.16 17.60
CA GLY A 708 -9.79 8.34 17.98
C GLY A 708 -11.12 8.77 17.36
N GLU A 709 -11.31 10.08 17.14
CA GLU A 709 -12.49 10.63 16.46
C GLU A 709 -12.67 10.10 15.03
N MET A 710 -11.58 9.94 14.28
CA MET A 710 -11.61 9.41 12.90
C MET A 710 -12.18 7.99 12.87
N CYS A 711 -11.77 7.14 13.80
CA CYS A 711 -12.23 5.76 13.87
C CYS A 711 -13.73 5.68 14.22
N ARG A 712 -14.21 6.55 15.13
CA ARG A 712 -15.64 6.68 15.43
C ARG A 712 -16.45 7.10 14.21
N ASP A 713 -15.97 8.10 13.47
CA ASP A 713 -16.64 8.56 12.26
C ASP A 713 -16.66 7.47 11.16
N LEU A 714 -15.63 6.62 11.08
CA LEU A 714 -15.59 5.47 10.17
C LEU A 714 -16.62 4.39 10.52
N VAL A 715 -16.74 4.03 11.80
CA VAL A 715 -17.73 3.00 12.20
C VAL A 715 -19.16 3.51 12.11
N ALA A 716 -19.37 4.84 12.15
CA ALA A 716 -20.67 5.48 11.97
C ALA A 716 -21.16 5.50 10.51
N VAL A 717 -20.29 5.28 9.52
CA VAL A 717 -20.69 5.19 8.10
C VAL A 717 -21.60 3.98 7.91
N PRO A 718 -22.68 4.04 7.08
CA PRO A 718 -23.52 2.88 6.80
C PRO A 718 -22.75 1.63 6.35
N HIS A 719 -23.22 0.45 6.75
CA HIS A 719 -22.60 -0.82 6.37
C HIS A 719 -22.64 -1.03 4.85
N SER A 720 -21.57 -1.58 4.31
CA SER A 720 -21.44 -1.96 2.90
C SER A 720 -20.98 -3.41 2.78
N ALA A 721 -21.39 -4.10 1.73
CA ALA A 721 -20.90 -5.44 1.39
C ALA A 721 -19.38 -5.47 1.08
N THR A 722 -18.75 -4.29 0.93
CA THR A 722 -17.32 -4.14 0.64
C THR A 722 -16.51 -3.65 1.83
N ASP A 723 -17.07 -3.66 3.04
CA ASP A 723 -16.43 -3.11 4.24
C ASP A 723 -15.09 -3.77 4.55
N ASN A 724 -14.93 -5.07 4.27
CA ASN A 724 -13.67 -5.81 4.44
C ASN A 724 -12.85 -5.97 3.15
N ALA A 725 -13.30 -5.42 2.01
CA ALA A 725 -12.60 -5.50 0.73
C ALA A 725 -11.60 -4.34 0.56
N HIS A 726 -10.55 -4.31 1.37
CA HIS A 726 -9.50 -3.28 1.35
C HIS A 726 -8.17 -3.83 1.86
N PRO A 727 -7.02 -3.20 1.52
CA PRO A 727 -5.69 -3.67 1.93
C PRO A 727 -5.23 -3.16 3.29
N VAL A 728 -6.03 -2.37 4.02
CA VAL A 728 -5.62 -1.78 5.31
C VAL A 728 -5.42 -2.89 6.34
N ARG A 729 -4.17 -3.06 6.80
CA ARG A 729 -3.79 -4.05 7.79
C ARG A 729 -3.73 -3.50 9.21
N LEU A 730 -3.49 -2.18 9.35
CA LEU A 730 -3.21 -1.57 10.64
C LEU A 730 -3.75 -0.15 10.75
N PHE A 731 -4.49 0.10 11.80
CA PHE A 731 -4.72 1.44 12.33
C PHE A 731 -3.79 1.67 13.52
N ALA A 732 -2.93 2.68 13.46
CA ALA A 732 -1.99 3.05 14.51
C ALA A 732 -2.25 4.48 14.96
N GLY A 733 -2.45 4.71 16.26
CA GLY A 733 -2.79 6.05 16.73
C GLY A 733 -3.07 6.13 18.21
N SER A 734 -3.85 7.10 18.61
CA SER A 734 -4.24 7.29 20.00
C SER A 734 -5.66 7.82 20.15
N GLY A 735 -6.26 7.54 21.33
CA GLY A 735 -7.57 8.03 21.71
C GLY A 735 -8.73 7.18 21.19
N MET A 736 -8.50 5.93 20.82
CA MET A 736 -9.55 5.01 20.41
C MET A 736 -10.25 4.41 21.63
N ARG A 737 -11.54 4.64 21.73
CA ARG A 737 -12.37 4.02 22.76
C ARG A 737 -12.49 2.51 22.52
N ALA A 738 -12.63 1.74 23.60
CA ALA A 738 -12.69 0.29 23.54
C ALA A 738 -13.86 -0.25 22.68
N ASP A 739 -15.04 0.39 22.76
CA ASP A 739 -16.23 0.04 21.96
C ASP A 739 -16.03 0.32 20.47
N VAL A 740 -15.41 1.46 20.12
CA VAL A 740 -15.07 1.82 18.74
C VAL A 740 -14.00 0.85 18.18
N TRP A 741 -13.01 0.51 18.99
CA TRP A 741 -11.98 -0.49 18.65
C TRP A 741 -12.60 -1.83 18.28
N GLU A 742 -13.55 -2.30 19.13
CA GLU A 742 -14.24 -3.56 18.88
C GLU A 742 -15.01 -3.54 17.56
N GLN A 743 -15.81 -2.50 17.34
CA GLN A 743 -16.59 -2.32 16.11
C GLN A 743 -15.68 -2.23 14.87
N LEU A 744 -14.58 -1.49 14.95
CA LEU A 744 -13.65 -1.32 13.84
C LEU A 744 -13.02 -2.67 13.44
N VAL A 745 -12.54 -3.44 14.42
CA VAL A 745 -11.93 -4.75 14.16
C VAL A 745 -12.95 -5.76 13.62
N GLN A 746 -14.15 -5.81 14.20
CA GLN A 746 -15.20 -6.75 13.75
C GLN A 746 -15.71 -6.41 12.35
N ARG A 747 -15.88 -5.13 12.04
CA ARG A 747 -16.47 -4.69 10.77
C ARG A 747 -15.48 -4.71 9.62
N PHE A 748 -14.25 -4.26 9.85
CA PHE A 748 -13.26 -4.03 8.81
C PHE A 748 -12.10 -5.05 8.81
N GLU A 749 -12.07 -6.00 9.76
CA GLU A 749 -11.03 -7.05 9.85
C GLU A 749 -9.60 -6.50 9.87
N THR A 750 -9.39 -5.36 10.57
CA THR A 750 -8.08 -4.70 10.68
C THR A 750 -7.49 -4.86 12.06
N SER A 751 -6.16 -4.69 12.18
CA SER A 751 -5.50 -4.60 13.48
C SER A 751 -5.43 -3.15 13.97
N VAL A 752 -5.35 -2.98 15.30
CA VAL A 752 -5.19 -1.67 15.94
C VAL A 752 -3.96 -1.67 16.82
N LEU A 753 -3.17 -0.62 16.70
CA LEU A 753 -2.04 -0.29 17.58
C LEU A 753 -2.36 1.03 18.28
N GLU A 754 -2.75 0.96 19.54
CA GLU A 754 -2.91 2.15 20.36
C GLU A 754 -1.56 2.52 20.97
N PHE A 755 -1.18 3.80 20.88
CA PHE A 755 0.02 4.30 21.53
C PHE A 755 -0.25 5.66 22.18
N TYR A 756 0.54 5.95 23.20
CA TYR A 756 0.57 7.25 23.88
C TYR A 756 1.97 7.82 23.77
N ALA A 757 2.07 9.09 23.41
CA ALA A 757 3.33 9.81 23.45
C ALA A 757 3.08 11.28 23.81
N THR A 758 3.85 11.82 24.74
CA THR A 758 3.82 13.25 25.02
C THR A 758 4.42 14.04 23.86
N THR A 759 3.90 15.23 23.58
CA THR A 759 4.47 16.11 22.54
C THR A 759 5.93 16.46 22.84
N GLU A 760 6.31 16.53 24.07
CA GLU A 760 7.67 16.73 24.56
C GLU A 760 8.54 15.45 24.47
N GLY A 761 7.93 14.25 24.28
CA GLY A 761 8.58 13.01 23.89
C GLY A 761 9.29 12.21 24.96
N ASN A 762 9.05 12.52 26.22
CA ASN A 762 9.73 11.84 27.31
C ASN A 762 9.01 10.54 27.74
N ALA A 763 7.72 10.37 27.44
CA ALA A 763 6.95 9.17 27.75
C ALA A 763 6.36 8.57 26.47
N VAL A 764 6.56 7.27 26.26
CA VAL A 764 5.97 6.50 25.15
C VAL A 764 5.44 5.16 25.69
N LEU A 765 4.17 4.92 25.46
CA LEU A 765 3.49 3.67 25.77
C LEU A 765 2.91 3.09 24.46
N ALA A 766 2.86 1.79 24.33
CA ALA A 766 2.22 1.15 23.19
C ALA A 766 1.54 -0.18 23.57
N ASN A 767 0.32 -0.35 23.07
CA ASN A 767 -0.42 -1.60 23.13
C ASN A 767 -0.15 -2.42 21.87
N VAL A 768 1.05 -3.00 21.82
CA VAL A 768 1.54 -3.74 20.65
C VAL A 768 0.76 -5.04 20.43
N SER A 769 0.29 -5.66 21.51
CA SER A 769 -0.44 -6.94 21.43
C SER A 769 -1.91 -6.79 21.04
N GLY A 770 -2.51 -5.61 21.23
CA GLY A 770 -3.95 -5.39 21.04
C GLY A 770 -4.86 -6.19 21.98
N HIS A 771 -4.30 -6.88 22.99
CA HIS A 771 -5.07 -7.80 23.84
C HIS A 771 -6.03 -7.09 24.79
N LYS A 772 -5.60 -5.95 25.35
CA LYS A 772 -6.47 -5.15 26.24
C LYS A 772 -6.99 -3.92 25.49
N ARG A 773 -8.16 -4.05 24.90
CA ARG A 773 -8.80 -2.96 24.13
C ARG A 773 -9.05 -1.75 25.02
N GLY A 774 -8.66 -0.57 24.54
CA GLY A 774 -8.76 0.70 25.28
C GLY A 774 -7.58 0.98 26.21
N SER A 775 -6.64 0.05 26.40
CA SER A 775 -5.39 0.30 27.14
C SER A 775 -4.35 0.95 26.22
N LEU A 776 -3.54 1.84 26.81
CA LEU A 776 -2.36 2.42 26.16
C LEU A 776 -1.18 1.45 26.06
N GLY A 777 -1.31 0.24 26.68
CA GLY A 777 -0.27 -0.77 26.75
C GLY A 777 0.82 -0.45 27.77
N ARG A 778 2.07 -0.75 27.42
CA ARG A 778 3.24 -0.70 28.30
C ARG A 778 4.33 0.21 27.79
N PRO A 779 5.27 0.65 28.67
CA PRO A 779 6.46 1.37 28.22
C PRO A 779 7.24 0.53 27.20
N LEU A 780 7.68 1.19 26.12
CA LEU A 780 8.55 0.53 25.14
C LEU A 780 9.95 0.29 25.72
N PRO A 781 10.59 -0.87 25.45
CA PRO A 781 11.97 -1.13 25.83
C PRO A 781 12.91 -0.04 25.27
N GLY A 782 13.80 0.48 26.14
CA GLY A 782 14.71 1.57 25.78
C GLY A 782 14.09 2.97 25.84
N GLY A 783 12.80 3.10 26.16
CA GLY A 783 12.17 4.38 26.48
C GLY A 783 12.58 4.93 27.83
N ALA A 784 12.22 6.20 28.10
CA ALA A 784 12.46 6.81 29.40
C ALA A 784 11.71 6.07 30.53
N GLU A 785 12.31 6.00 31.70
CA GLU A 785 11.64 5.51 32.90
C GLU A 785 10.42 6.38 33.19
N ILE A 786 9.28 5.75 33.46
CA ILE A 786 8.03 6.46 33.82
C ILE A 786 7.56 6.06 35.23
N ALA A 787 6.84 6.94 35.87
CA ALA A 787 6.25 6.70 37.19
C ALA A 787 4.87 7.35 37.29
N LEU A 788 3.92 6.64 37.93
CA LEU A 788 2.65 7.22 38.36
C LEU A 788 2.77 7.69 39.80
N VAL A 789 2.44 8.94 40.04
CA VAL A 789 2.54 9.60 41.35
C VAL A 789 1.17 10.08 41.80
N ALA A 790 0.86 9.85 43.06
CA ALA A 790 -0.38 10.31 43.69
C ALA A 790 -0.52 11.83 43.51
N TYR A 791 -1.70 12.26 43.12
CA TYR A 791 -2.00 13.67 42.84
C TYR A 791 -3.17 14.15 43.73
N ASP A 792 -2.96 15.25 44.43
CA ASP A 792 -3.98 15.92 45.26
C ASP A 792 -4.71 16.96 44.38
N PHE A 793 -5.91 16.63 43.95
CA PHE A 793 -6.72 17.50 43.06
C PHE A 793 -7.22 18.77 43.75
N ASP A 794 -7.33 18.75 45.08
CA ASP A 794 -7.80 19.90 45.83
C ASP A 794 -6.69 20.95 46.00
N ARG A 795 -5.46 20.48 46.20
CA ARG A 795 -4.28 21.32 46.35
C ARG A 795 -3.57 21.60 45.02
N ASP A 796 -3.98 20.92 43.94
CA ASP A 796 -3.32 21.00 42.62
C ASP A 796 -1.83 20.70 42.69
N ALA A 797 -1.48 19.60 43.40
CA ALA A 797 -0.08 19.29 43.73
C ALA A 797 0.21 17.77 43.73
N LEU A 798 1.47 17.42 43.46
CA LEU A 798 1.97 16.06 43.66
C LEU A 798 2.04 15.73 45.15
N THR A 799 1.63 14.52 45.53
CA THR A 799 1.65 14.10 46.94
C THR A 799 3.04 13.59 47.32
N THR A 800 3.53 14.07 48.47
CA THR A 800 4.83 13.66 49.04
C THR A 800 4.63 12.79 50.28
N SER A 801 5.56 11.89 50.51
CA SER A 801 5.68 11.12 51.75
C SER A 801 6.35 11.95 52.85
N THR A 802 6.42 11.39 54.05
CA THR A 802 6.98 12.08 55.22
C THR A 802 8.49 12.39 55.12
N ASP A 803 9.20 11.69 54.21
CA ASP A 803 10.62 11.92 53.90
C ASP A 803 10.85 12.92 52.74
N GLY A 804 9.75 13.56 52.27
CA GLY A 804 9.77 14.56 51.18
C GLY A 804 9.85 13.99 49.77
N LYS A 805 9.83 12.68 49.61
CA LYS A 805 9.82 12.04 48.29
C LYS A 805 8.39 11.90 47.72
N LEU A 806 8.27 11.85 46.40
CA LEU A 806 6.97 11.65 45.77
C LEU A 806 6.41 10.26 46.03
N LEU A 807 5.11 10.22 46.27
CA LEU A 807 4.39 8.96 46.58
C LEU A 807 3.94 8.26 45.29
N ARG A 808 4.49 7.07 45.02
CA ARG A 808 4.08 6.26 43.87
C ARG A 808 2.66 5.70 44.08
N CYS A 809 1.88 5.62 42.99
CA CYS A 809 0.55 5.01 42.99
C CYS A 809 0.63 3.48 43.14
N PHE A 810 -0.42 2.90 43.75
CA PHE A 810 -0.68 1.47 43.75
C PHE A 810 -1.34 1.05 42.42
N ALA A 811 -1.44 -0.27 42.18
CA ALA A 811 -2.20 -0.79 41.04
C ALA A 811 -3.64 -0.24 41.02
N ASP A 812 -4.11 0.11 39.85
CA ASP A 812 -5.42 0.73 39.57
C ASP A 812 -5.67 2.13 40.21
N GLN A 813 -4.74 2.64 40.94
CA GLN A 813 -4.85 4.01 41.48
C GLN A 813 -4.51 5.04 40.41
N PRO A 814 -5.42 6.00 40.10
CA PRO A 814 -5.11 7.12 39.22
C PRO A 814 -4.03 8.04 39.79
N GLY A 815 -3.11 8.46 38.93
CA GLY A 815 -2.05 9.39 39.32
C GLY A 815 -1.42 10.10 38.15
N MET A 816 -0.63 11.12 38.45
CA MET A 816 0.11 11.93 37.50
C MET A 816 1.21 11.09 36.86
N LEU A 817 1.25 11.05 35.54
CA LEU A 817 2.36 10.45 34.82
C LEU A 817 3.59 11.37 34.85
N LEU A 818 4.69 10.83 35.34
CA LEU A 818 6.01 11.45 35.27
C LEU A 818 6.91 10.65 34.33
N ALA A 819 7.78 11.34 33.60
CA ALA A 819 8.81 10.74 32.78
C ALA A 819 10.19 11.21 33.22
N ARG A 820 11.12 10.28 33.48
CA ARG A 820 12.50 10.60 33.86
C ARG A 820 13.23 11.30 32.73
N VAL A 821 13.93 12.38 33.08
CA VAL A 821 14.77 13.11 32.16
C VAL A 821 16.21 12.68 32.36
N ASP A 822 16.78 11.99 31.36
CA ASP A 822 18.19 11.66 31.35
C ASP A 822 18.98 12.96 31.10
N THR A 823 19.86 13.34 32.04
CA THR A 823 20.68 14.56 31.92
C THR A 823 21.64 14.52 30.75
N ASN A 824 22.07 13.36 30.29
CA ASN A 824 22.89 13.21 29.08
C ASN A 824 22.04 13.26 27.79
N ALA A 825 20.84 12.68 27.80
CA ALA A 825 19.86 12.84 26.71
C ALA A 825 19.19 14.22 26.75
N SER A 826 19.15 14.90 27.88
CA SER A 826 18.62 16.27 28.01
C SER A 826 19.51 17.30 27.33
N MET A 827 20.80 17.03 27.12
CA MET A 827 21.61 17.86 26.22
C MET A 827 21.15 17.73 24.74
N LEU A 828 20.64 16.57 24.34
CA LEU A 828 20.03 16.36 23.02
C LEU A 828 18.59 16.88 22.94
N ASN A 829 17.83 16.72 24.02
CA ASN A 829 16.42 17.11 24.10
C ASN A 829 16.19 18.36 24.97
N GLY A 830 17.02 18.63 25.95
CA GLY A 830 16.71 19.48 27.07
C GLY A 830 17.03 20.97 26.94
N ARG A 831 17.99 21.39 26.13
CA ARG A 831 18.14 22.83 25.84
C ARG A 831 17.07 23.38 24.92
N LEU A 832 16.29 22.50 24.30
CA LEU A 832 15.25 22.84 23.34
C LEU A 832 13.82 22.54 23.84
N SER A 833 13.69 21.75 24.92
CA SER A 833 12.40 21.46 25.58
C SER A 833 12.16 22.34 26.82
N VAL A 834 13.16 23.02 27.32
CA VAL A 834 12.95 24.04 28.38
C VAL A 834 12.35 25.24 27.66
N PRO A 835 11.14 25.70 28.01
CA PRO A 835 10.62 26.98 27.55
C PRO A 835 11.68 28.04 27.95
N SER A 836 12.19 28.78 26.97
CA SER A 836 13.02 29.93 27.27
C SER A 836 12.21 30.85 28.21
N PRO A 837 12.76 31.35 29.30
CA PRO A 837 12.06 32.28 30.20
C PRO A 837 11.56 33.57 29.51
N GLU A 838 12.00 33.78 28.26
CA GLU A 838 11.67 34.97 27.48
C GLU A 838 10.38 34.83 26.64
N VAL A 839 9.75 33.68 26.61
CA VAL A 839 8.53 33.45 25.80
C VAL A 839 7.42 32.94 26.72
N GLY A 840 6.74 33.87 27.34
CA GLY A 840 5.45 33.81 28.00
C GLY A 840 4.95 32.46 28.50
N GLY A 841 5.28 32.07 29.69
CA GLY A 841 4.78 30.88 30.39
C GLY A 841 5.90 30.25 31.23
N ASP A 842 5.77 30.34 32.56
CA ASP A 842 6.69 29.82 33.54
C ASP A 842 6.87 28.30 33.40
N GLY A 843 7.77 27.87 32.52
CA GLY A 843 8.09 26.46 32.25
C GLY A 843 8.80 25.74 33.40
N THR A 844 9.13 26.45 34.49
CA THR A 844 9.81 25.90 35.65
C THR A 844 8.92 24.95 36.47
N GLY A 845 7.59 25.04 36.36
CA GLY A 845 6.64 24.17 37.03
C GLY A 845 6.45 22.77 36.47
N ARG A 846 7.04 22.46 35.28
CA ARG A 846 6.89 21.13 34.63
C ARG A 846 7.98 20.11 34.97
N PHE A 847 8.98 20.49 35.77
CA PHE A 847 10.05 19.60 36.20
C PHE A 847 10.11 19.48 37.72
N VAL A 848 10.32 18.26 38.20
CA VAL A 848 10.58 17.95 39.60
C VAL A 848 11.99 17.37 39.70
N HIS A 849 12.78 17.96 40.61
CA HIS A 849 14.12 17.51 40.94
C HIS A 849 14.09 16.78 42.28
N GLY A 850 14.83 15.68 42.39
CA GLY A 850 14.89 14.90 43.63
C GLY A 850 13.60 14.18 43.97
N ALA A 851 12.84 13.75 42.97
CA ALA A 851 11.52 13.13 43.12
C ALA A 851 11.58 11.82 43.94
N PHE A 852 12.52 10.94 43.61
CA PHE A 852 12.75 9.65 44.27
C PHE A 852 14.19 9.50 44.75
N ASP A 853 15.14 10.10 44.04
CA ASP A 853 16.57 10.14 44.35
C ASP A 853 17.10 11.58 44.27
N ALA A 854 18.12 11.95 45.07
CA ALA A 854 18.63 13.31 45.13
C ALA A 854 19.13 13.88 43.79
N SER A 855 19.47 13.02 42.83
CA SER A 855 20.03 13.39 41.51
C SER A 855 19.04 13.23 40.35
N ASP A 856 17.82 12.77 40.60
CA ASP A 856 16.85 12.52 39.51
C ASP A 856 16.12 13.81 39.13
N THR A 857 15.66 13.84 37.86
CA THR A 857 14.82 14.91 37.34
C THR A 857 13.70 14.27 36.55
N TRP A 858 12.48 14.70 36.79
CA TRP A 858 11.29 14.17 36.17
C TRP A 858 10.45 15.26 35.51
N PHE A 859 9.95 14.94 34.32
CA PHE A 859 9.02 15.79 33.59
C PHE A 859 7.58 15.43 33.97
N ILE A 860 6.77 16.43 34.31
CA ILE A 860 5.34 16.30 34.62
C ILE A 860 4.57 16.41 33.33
N THR A 861 3.90 15.32 32.92
CA THR A 861 3.16 15.29 31.65
C THR A 861 1.89 16.13 31.67
N GLY A 862 1.24 16.23 32.82
CA GLY A 862 -0.10 16.79 32.99
C GLY A 862 -1.23 15.79 32.71
N ASP A 863 -0.91 14.54 32.44
CA ASP A 863 -1.87 13.47 32.16
C ASP A 863 -2.02 12.55 33.38
N ILE A 864 -3.26 12.22 33.72
CA ILE A 864 -3.61 11.26 34.76
C ILE A 864 -3.84 9.91 34.10
N LEU A 865 -3.06 8.91 34.53
CA LEU A 865 -3.18 7.54 34.08
C LEU A 865 -3.39 6.61 35.30
N ARG A 866 -3.84 5.40 35.06
CA ARG A 866 -3.75 4.28 36.01
C ARG A 866 -2.99 3.13 35.38
N CYS A 867 -2.32 2.34 36.21
CA CYS A 867 -1.64 1.11 35.81
C CYS A 867 -2.34 -0.06 36.48
N ASP A 868 -2.80 -1.04 35.68
CA ASP A 868 -3.46 -2.23 36.24
C ASP A 868 -2.46 -3.24 36.83
N ALA A 869 -2.98 -4.30 37.46
CA ALA A 869 -2.17 -5.33 38.12
C ALA A 869 -1.26 -6.09 37.14
N ASP A 870 -1.58 -6.11 35.85
CA ASP A 870 -0.78 -6.76 34.79
C ASP A 870 0.32 -5.82 34.23
N GLY A 871 0.32 -4.52 34.62
CA GLY A 871 1.29 -3.53 34.20
C GLY A 871 0.91 -2.76 32.91
N ASP A 872 -0.37 -2.84 32.49
CA ASP A 872 -0.88 -2.07 31.38
C ASP A 872 -1.43 -0.72 31.84
N TYR A 873 -1.12 0.34 31.08
CA TYR A 873 -1.52 1.71 31.42
C TYR A 873 -2.83 2.08 30.70
N TRP A 874 -3.64 2.88 31.40
CA TRP A 874 -4.93 3.36 30.94
C TRP A 874 -5.00 4.87 31.11
N PHE A 875 -5.43 5.56 30.08
CA PHE A 875 -5.69 7.00 30.17
C PHE A 875 -6.93 7.24 31.03
N VAL A 876 -6.83 8.16 31.97
CA VAL A 876 -7.95 8.59 32.83
C VAL A 876 -8.45 9.94 32.33
N ASP A 877 -7.59 10.97 32.38
CA ASP A 877 -7.90 12.31 31.88
C ASP A 877 -6.63 13.19 31.91
N ARG A 878 -6.73 14.40 31.42
CA ARG A 878 -5.76 15.46 31.74
C ARG A 878 -6.12 16.13 33.05
N VAL A 879 -5.12 16.48 33.86
CA VAL A 879 -5.34 17.23 35.11
C VAL A 879 -6.23 18.46 34.91
N ALA A 880 -5.96 19.13 33.80
CA ALA A 880 -6.68 20.31 33.42
C ALA A 880 -8.15 20.05 33.03
N ASP A 881 -8.53 18.83 32.65
CA ASP A 881 -9.86 18.43 32.22
C ASP A 881 -10.69 17.79 33.35
N ILE A 882 -10.04 17.36 34.45
CA ILE A 882 -10.72 16.83 35.64
C ILE A 882 -11.65 17.90 36.23
N VAL A 883 -12.93 17.54 36.37
CA VAL A 883 -13.93 18.38 37.00
C VAL A 883 -13.85 18.25 38.53
N ARG A 884 -13.61 19.36 39.24
CA ARG A 884 -13.42 19.40 40.68
C ARG A 884 -14.78 19.61 41.37
N THR A 885 -15.48 18.51 41.67
CA THR A 885 -16.80 18.56 42.32
C THR A 885 -16.71 18.55 43.84
N ALA A 886 -17.82 18.87 44.53
CA ALA A 886 -17.95 18.80 45.98
C ALA A 886 -17.81 17.36 46.53
N GLN A 887 -18.05 16.32 45.68
CA GLN A 887 -17.91 14.90 46.02
C GLN A 887 -16.53 14.34 45.64
N GLY A 888 -15.66 15.12 45.04
CA GLY A 888 -14.34 14.72 44.58
C GLY A 888 -14.11 14.92 43.06
N PRO A 889 -12.93 14.55 42.54
CA PRO A 889 -12.57 14.75 41.15
C PRO A 889 -13.36 13.78 40.24
N VAL A 890 -13.87 14.27 39.12
CA VAL A 890 -14.60 13.50 38.11
C VAL A 890 -13.86 13.67 36.77
N ALA A 891 -13.44 12.53 36.18
CA ALA A 891 -12.84 12.52 34.86
C ALA A 891 -13.90 12.83 33.81
N THR A 892 -13.61 13.76 32.90
CA THR A 892 -14.52 14.10 31.78
C THR A 892 -14.68 12.92 30.83
N THR A 893 -13.64 12.18 30.58
CA THR A 893 -13.66 10.95 29.74
C THR A 893 -14.66 9.92 30.25
N ARG A 894 -14.81 9.74 31.59
CA ARG A 894 -15.80 8.83 32.17
C ARG A 894 -17.22 9.27 31.91
N VAL A 895 -17.47 10.59 31.99
CA VAL A 895 -18.78 11.17 31.66
C VAL A 895 -19.11 11.00 30.18
N GLU A 896 -18.14 11.29 29.32
CA GLU A 896 -18.26 11.10 27.88
C GLU A 896 -18.52 9.64 27.51
N ASP A 897 -17.83 8.68 28.16
CA ASP A 897 -18.02 7.26 27.94
C ASP A 897 -19.47 6.82 28.23
N VAL A 898 -20.03 7.28 29.33
CA VAL A 898 -21.43 7.01 29.70
C VAL A 898 -22.39 7.64 28.70
N LEU A 899 -22.13 8.88 28.26
CA LEU A 899 -22.95 9.56 27.27
C LEU A 899 -22.94 8.83 25.92
N TYR A 900 -21.78 8.35 25.47
CA TYR A 900 -21.66 7.60 24.21
C TYR A 900 -22.35 6.22 24.22
N MET A 901 -22.64 5.65 25.40
CA MET A 901 -23.49 4.45 25.49
C MET A 901 -24.94 4.74 25.16
N TRP A 902 -25.38 6.02 25.08
CA TRP A 902 -26.73 6.39 24.70
C TRP A 902 -26.88 6.47 23.18
N PRO A 903 -27.68 5.59 22.54
CA PRO A 903 -27.68 5.43 21.08
C PRO A 903 -28.02 6.68 20.27
N ALA A 904 -28.73 7.69 20.88
CA ALA A 904 -29.08 8.91 20.17
C ALA A 904 -27.91 9.91 20.09
N ILE A 905 -26.82 9.74 20.84
CA ILE A 905 -25.72 10.69 20.93
C ILE A 905 -24.66 10.40 19.88
N ALA A 906 -24.45 11.33 18.96
CA ALA A 906 -23.38 11.27 17.95
C ALA A 906 -22.06 11.80 18.49
N ARG A 907 -22.09 12.91 19.25
CA ARG A 907 -20.92 13.54 19.88
C ARG A 907 -21.24 14.04 21.27
N ALA A 908 -20.29 13.91 22.20
CA ALA A 908 -20.36 14.43 23.54
C ALA A 908 -19.01 15.02 23.95
N THR A 909 -19.05 16.11 24.68
CA THR A 909 -17.88 16.70 25.34
C THR A 909 -18.30 17.13 26.75
N ALA A 910 -17.60 16.59 27.75
CA ALA A 910 -17.80 16.94 29.15
C ALA A 910 -16.81 18.00 29.60
N TYR A 911 -17.23 18.86 30.51
CA TYR A 911 -16.40 19.93 31.07
C TYR A 911 -16.92 20.39 32.44
N GLY A 912 -16.05 21.03 33.23
CA GLY A 912 -16.43 21.66 34.49
C GLY A 912 -16.97 23.07 34.27
N ALA A 913 -18.11 23.37 34.83
CA ALA A 913 -18.66 24.74 34.86
C ALA A 913 -18.72 25.25 36.30
N ARG A 914 -18.11 26.42 36.57
CA ARG A 914 -18.18 27.06 37.88
C ARG A 914 -19.23 28.11 37.91
N LEU A 915 -20.23 27.91 38.76
CA LEU A 915 -21.27 28.92 38.99
C LEU A 915 -20.72 30.10 39.81
N ALA A 916 -21.27 31.28 39.59
CA ALA A 916 -20.86 32.48 40.32
C ALA A 916 -21.00 32.29 41.83
N GLY A 917 -19.91 32.39 42.59
CA GLY A 917 -19.86 32.20 44.04
C GLY A 917 -19.74 30.75 44.52
N ALA A 918 -19.65 29.74 43.62
CA ALA A 918 -19.42 28.37 44.01
C ALA A 918 -17.91 28.08 44.19
N SER A 919 -17.55 27.26 45.20
CA SER A 919 -16.21 26.78 45.45
C SER A 919 -15.82 25.59 44.58
N HIS A 920 -16.81 24.85 44.04
CA HIS A 920 -16.63 23.64 43.22
C HIS A 920 -17.26 23.82 41.86
N GLU A 921 -16.84 22.95 40.96
CA GLU A 921 -17.38 22.88 39.60
C GLU A 921 -18.54 21.90 39.52
N LEU A 922 -19.46 22.13 38.56
CA LEU A 922 -20.49 21.18 38.19
C LEU A 922 -20.10 20.50 36.88
N PRO A 923 -20.16 19.17 36.80
CA PRO A 923 -19.94 18.49 35.52
C PRO A 923 -21.11 18.82 34.55
N MET A 924 -20.72 19.33 33.40
CA MET A 924 -21.63 19.68 32.30
C MET A 924 -21.20 18.90 31.06
N ALA A 925 -22.14 18.72 30.15
CA ALA A 925 -21.82 18.13 28.85
C ALA A 925 -22.56 18.86 27.71
N SER A 926 -21.84 19.05 26.63
CA SER A 926 -22.43 19.43 25.34
C SER A 926 -22.58 18.18 24.51
N ILE A 927 -23.77 17.95 23.93
CA ILE A 927 -24.05 16.76 23.12
C ILE A 927 -24.60 17.15 21.74
N VAL A 928 -24.26 16.35 20.74
CA VAL A 928 -24.85 16.40 19.41
C VAL A 928 -25.53 15.06 19.16
N LEU A 929 -26.78 15.11 18.70
CA LEU A 929 -27.55 13.90 18.39
C LEU A 929 -27.34 13.46 16.95
N HIS A 930 -27.52 12.17 16.69
CA HIS A 930 -27.58 11.66 15.32
C HIS A 930 -28.70 12.31 14.53
N PRO A 931 -28.60 12.50 13.21
CA PRO A 931 -29.64 13.09 12.39
C PRO A 931 -30.98 12.39 12.58
N GLY A 932 -32.03 13.17 12.83
CA GLY A 932 -33.40 12.66 13.04
C GLY A 932 -33.71 12.14 14.46
N GLN A 933 -32.74 12.13 15.37
CA GLN A 933 -32.97 11.75 16.75
C GLN A 933 -33.46 12.93 17.59
N VAL A 934 -34.30 12.65 18.62
CA VAL A 934 -34.81 13.62 19.57
C VAL A 934 -34.24 13.30 20.96
N LEU A 935 -33.86 14.32 21.71
CA LEU A 935 -33.31 14.15 23.05
C LEU A 935 -34.40 13.74 24.05
N ASP A 936 -34.36 12.52 24.55
CA ASP A 936 -35.08 12.10 25.75
C ASP A 936 -34.27 12.49 26.99
N ARG A 937 -34.57 13.67 27.55
CA ARG A 937 -33.89 14.22 28.73
C ARG A 937 -34.06 13.34 29.97
N HIS A 938 -35.24 12.72 30.12
CA HIS A 938 -35.56 11.92 31.31
C HIS A 938 -34.85 10.57 31.26
N GLY A 939 -34.94 9.90 30.11
CA GLY A 939 -34.22 8.63 29.90
C GLY A 939 -32.72 8.81 29.99
N LEU A 940 -32.15 9.85 29.35
CA LEU A 940 -30.71 10.13 29.45
C LEU A 940 -30.30 10.46 30.89
N GLY A 941 -31.10 11.21 31.66
CA GLY A 941 -30.81 11.50 33.05
C GLY A 941 -30.74 10.23 33.93
N HIS A 942 -31.69 9.31 33.74
CA HIS A 942 -31.65 8.00 34.42
C HIS A 942 -30.45 7.14 34.01
N HIS A 943 -30.12 7.13 32.72
CA HIS A 943 -28.96 6.40 32.19
C HIS A 943 -27.65 6.90 32.83
N VAL A 944 -27.44 8.22 32.79
CA VAL A 944 -26.25 8.85 33.42
C VAL A 944 -26.18 8.57 34.92
N ALA A 945 -27.30 8.76 35.65
CA ALA A 945 -27.36 8.54 37.10
C ALA A 945 -27.12 7.06 37.50
N SER A 946 -27.40 6.11 36.61
CA SER A 946 -27.21 4.67 36.88
C SER A 946 -25.77 4.19 36.65
N LEU A 947 -24.95 4.93 35.90
CA LEU A 947 -23.62 4.51 35.45
C LEU A 947 -22.47 5.38 36.00
N LEU A 948 -22.72 6.61 36.38
CA LEU A 948 -21.77 7.50 37.05
C LEU A 948 -21.88 7.39 38.56
#